data_9757a9fb8a55c7616267e14c93b16f31
#
_entry.id   9757a9fb8a55c7616267e14c93b16f31
#
_cell.length_a   1.000
_cell.length_b   1.000
_cell.length_c   1.000
_cell.angle_alpha   90.00
_cell.angle_beta   90.00
_cell.angle_gamma   90.00
#
_symmetry.space_group_name_H-M   'P 1'
#
loop_
_entity.id
_entity.type
_entity.pdbx_description
1 polymer ?
#
loop_
_entity_poly.entity_id
_entity_poly.type
_entity_poly.pdbx_seq_one_letter_code
_entity_poly.pdbx_strand_id
1 'polypeptide(L)'
;PGTDFMPLQVEYREQYAAAGRFPGGFTKREGKASDNEILTCRLVDRALRPLFPADFHAEVYVNVILFSADGVDQPDALAGFAASCALACSDIPFECPISEVRVARINGEYVINPTFAQMEEADMDLMVGASAENIMMVEGEMKEVSEQDLLGALKAAQEAIRPMCELQTELSKELGTDVKREYCHEVNDEDLRKQINDELYPKAYDVTKQALDKQARQDAFDKIIADFQEAYTAAHADLTEEELEEKVALMEKYYHDVMRDAMRRCILDEGIRLDGRKTNEIRPIWCEVSPLPMPHGSSIFTRGETQSLTTCTLGTKLDEKMVDDVLDKSYMRFLLHYNFPPFCTGEAKAQRGVGRREIGHGHLAWRALKGQIPADYPYTVRLVSQILESNGSSSMATVCAGTLALMDAGVPMKKPVSGIAMGLIKNPGEDKYAVLSDILGDEDHLGDMDFKTTGTKDGLTATQMDIKCDGLSFEILEKALMQAKEGREYILGKLTDTIAEPRAELKPQVPRIEAFDIPKEFIGAVIGPGGKIIQQIQEESGATVTIDETDGKGKVQVSAPNKESIDKAISKIRAIVAIPEVGEVYEGTIRSIMPYGCFVEIMPGKDGLLHISEIDWKRLETVEEAGLKEGDKIQVKLMEIDPKTGKYKLSHRVLVPKPEGYVERERRPRPERGERRPRPERGERRPRGDRFNNGEPRRFEHKSNEPNDFHDPMAEREPKDFNDSLDHLD
;
A
#
# COMPACT_ATOMS: atom_id res chain seq x y z
N PRO A 1 10.16 -38.65 -1.18
CA PRO A 1 11.46 -38.91 -0.60
C PRO A 1 12.29 -37.62 -0.60
N GLY A 2 12.93 -37.29 0.54
CA GLY A 2 13.82 -36.11 0.64
C GLY A 2 13.17 -34.79 1.00
N THR A 3 11.90 -34.74 1.41
CA THR A 3 11.25 -33.54 1.94
C THR A 3 11.19 -33.64 3.47
N ASP A 4 11.73 -32.66 4.15
CA ASP A 4 11.84 -32.58 5.62
C ASP A 4 10.82 -31.58 6.23
N PHE A 5 9.88 -31.09 5.42
CA PHE A 5 8.84 -30.16 5.83
C PHE A 5 7.50 -30.49 5.16
N MET A 6 6.41 -29.99 5.71
CA MET A 6 5.08 -30.11 5.14
C MET A 6 4.90 -29.14 3.96
N PRO A 7 4.78 -29.65 2.71
CA PRO A 7 4.69 -28.80 1.50
C PRO A 7 3.26 -28.31 1.26
N LEU A 8 2.76 -27.42 2.12
CA LEU A 8 1.49 -26.75 1.96
C LEU A 8 1.61 -25.54 1.01
N GLN A 9 0.72 -25.45 0.05
CA GLN A 9 0.54 -24.26 -0.77
C GLN A 9 -0.92 -23.82 -0.74
N VAL A 10 -1.15 -22.59 -0.28
CA VAL A 10 -2.46 -21.94 -0.29
C VAL A 10 -2.52 -20.95 -1.44
N GLU A 11 -3.60 -21.01 -2.22
CA GLU A 11 -3.95 -20.03 -3.25
C GLU A 11 -5.31 -19.42 -2.92
N TYR A 12 -5.38 -18.09 -2.93
CA TYR A 12 -6.64 -17.34 -2.85
C TYR A 12 -6.77 -16.50 -4.12
N ARG A 13 -7.92 -16.55 -4.75
CA ARG A 13 -8.19 -15.84 -5.99
C ARG A 13 -9.54 -15.17 -5.99
N GLU A 14 -9.56 -13.91 -6.39
CA GLU A 14 -10.75 -13.14 -6.63
C GLU A 14 -10.97 -13.00 -8.14
N GLN A 15 -12.13 -13.46 -8.61
CA GLN A 15 -12.49 -13.30 -10.02
C GLN A 15 -13.26 -11.99 -10.20
N TYR A 16 -12.92 -11.19 -11.21
CA TYR A 16 -13.66 -9.97 -11.51
C TYR A 16 -15.15 -10.24 -11.80
N ALA A 17 -15.45 -11.42 -12.31
CA ALA A 17 -16.82 -11.89 -12.52
C ALA A 17 -17.64 -11.96 -11.22
N ALA A 18 -17.00 -12.20 -10.06
CA ALA A 18 -17.66 -12.26 -8.76
C ALA A 18 -18.33 -10.91 -8.39
N ALA A 19 -17.78 -9.79 -8.84
CA ALA A 19 -18.32 -8.45 -8.67
C ALA A 19 -19.01 -7.90 -9.94
N GLY A 20 -19.28 -8.75 -10.95
CA GLY A 20 -19.88 -8.34 -12.23
C GLY A 20 -19.00 -7.39 -13.07
N ARG A 21 -17.68 -7.45 -12.91
CA ARG A 21 -16.71 -6.54 -13.55
C ARG A 21 -15.83 -7.28 -14.57
N PHE A 22 -15.18 -6.49 -15.44
CA PHE A 22 -14.11 -6.96 -16.31
C PHE A 22 -12.75 -6.53 -15.75
N PRO A 23 -11.69 -7.38 -15.88
CA PRO A 23 -10.33 -6.97 -15.58
C PRO A 23 -9.91 -5.73 -16.38
N GLY A 24 -9.20 -4.79 -15.72
CA GLY A 24 -8.76 -3.53 -16.32
C GLY A 24 -7.69 -3.69 -17.42
N GLY A 25 -6.89 -4.76 -17.38
CA GLY A 25 -5.79 -5.01 -18.29
C GLY A 25 -6.21 -5.19 -19.76
N PHE A 26 -5.25 -5.09 -20.68
CA PHE A 26 -5.48 -5.18 -22.12
C PHE A 26 -6.11 -6.52 -22.54
N THR A 27 -5.65 -7.63 -21.97
CA THR A 27 -6.16 -8.97 -22.30
C THR A 27 -7.54 -9.28 -21.72
N LYS A 28 -8.07 -8.40 -20.84
CA LYS A 28 -9.34 -8.62 -20.13
C LYS A 28 -9.42 -9.98 -19.44
N ARG A 29 -8.31 -10.41 -18.88
CA ARG A 29 -8.16 -11.68 -18.15
C ARG A 29 -7.41 -11.40 -16.84
N GLU A 30 -7.74 -12.14 -15.79
CA GLU A 30 -7.01 -12.19 -14.54
C GLU A 30 -5.54 -12.56 -14.82
N GLY A 31 -4.63 -11.80 -14.22
CA GLY A 31 -3.19 -11.96 -14.41
C GLY A 31 -2.51 -12.56 -13.18
N LYS A 32 -1.42 -11.89 -12.75
CA LYS A 32 -0.74 -12.24 -11.51
C LYS A 32 -1.66 -11.92 -10.32
N ALA A 33 -1.46 -12.65 -9.22
CA ALA A 33 -2.16 -12.36 -7.98
C ALA A 33 -1.91 -10.89 -7.54
N SER A 34 -2.96 -10.23 -7.06
CA SER A 34 -2.85 -8.92 -6.43
C SER A 34 -2.13 -9.03 -5.08
N ASP A 35 -1.68 -7.87 -4.56
CA ASP A 35 -1.07 -7.85 -3.22
C ASP A 35 -2.06 -8.36 -2.17
N ASN A 36 -3.37 -8.01 -2.28
CA ASN A 36 -4.41 -8.48 -1.38
C ASN A 36 -4.61 -10.00 -1.44
N GLU A 37 -4.68 -10.58 -2.64
CA GLU A 37 -4.77 -12.04 -2.81
C GLU A 37 -3.56 -12.76 -2.17
N ILE A 38 -2.36 -12.22 -2.33
CA ILE A 38 -1.14 -12.79 -1.74
C ILE A 38 -1.16 -12.69 -0.21
N LEU A 39 -1.62 -11.57 0.34
CA LEU A 39 -1.73 -11.38 1.79
C LEU A 39 -2.76 -12.35 2.38
N THR A 40 -3.92 -12.51 1.75
CA THR A 40 -4.94 -13.47 2.18
C THR A 40 -4.43 -14.91 2.11
N CYS A 41 -3.71 -15.31 1.04
CA CYS A 41 -3.03 -16.61 0.99
C CYS A 41 -2.14 -16.84 2.20
N ARG A 42 -1.38 -15.82 2.62
CA ARG A 42 -0.45 -15.91 3.74
C ARG A 42 -1.15 -16.04 5.10
N LEU A 43 -2.28 -15.35 5.28
CA LEU A 43 -3.10 -15.47 6.49
C LEU A 43 -3.58 -16.91 6.65
N VAL A 44 -4.22 -17.45 5.62
CA VAL A 44 -4.75 -18.82 5.63
C VAL A 44 -3.65 -19.87 5.79
N ASP A 45 -2.51 -19.72 5.08
CA ASP A 45 -1.36 -20.65 5.22
C ASP A 45 -0.85 -20.70 6.66
N ARG A 46 -0.65 -19.55 7.29
CA ARG A 46 -0.14 -19.42 8.66
C ARG A 46 -1.10 -19.98 9.71
N ALA A 47 -2.41 -19.86 9.48
CA ALA A 47 -3.41 -20.42 10.37
C ALA A 47 -3.55 -21.94 10.25
N LEU A 48 -3.38 -22.49 9.04
CA LEU A 48 -3.57 -23.95 8.78
C LEU A 48 -2.30 -24.76 9.01
N ARG A 49 -1.13 -24.26 8.63
CA ARG A 49 0.14 -24.99 8.61
C ARG A 49 0.51 -25.68 9.92
N PRO A 50 0.35 -25.04 11.11
CA PRO A 50 0.70 -25.67 12.38
C PRO A 50 -0.16 -26.88 12.76
N LEU A 51 -1.27 -27.10 12.07
CA LEU A 51 -2.28 -28.14 12.40
C LEU A 51 -2.14 -29.40 11.54
N PHE A 52 -1.14 -29.47 10.70
CA PHE A 52 -0.77 -30.70 10.02
C PHE A 52 0.23 -31.48 10.87
N PRO A 53 0.15 -32.84 10.92
CA PRO A 53 1.14 -33.63 11.62
C PRO A 53 2.57 -33.35 11.12
N ALA A 54 3.52 -33.28 12.03
CA ALA A 54 4.91 -32.90 11.71
C ALA A 54 5.58 -33.87 10.73
N ASP A 55 5.16 -35.13 10.72
CA ASP A 55 5.66 -36.21 9.83
C ASP A 55 4.82 -36.39 8.56
N PHE A 56 3.89 -35.46 8.28
CA PHE A 56 3.08 -35.49 7.06
C PHE A 56 3.73 -34.68 5.94
N HIS A 57 4.40 -35.37 5.00
CA HIS A 57 5.21 -34.74 3.94
C HIS A 57 4.55 -34.80 2.56
N ALA A 58 3.26 -35.14 2.45
CA ALA A 58 2.54 -35.08 1.19
C ALA A 58 2.26 -33.63 0.76
N GLU A 59 2.35 -33.36 -0.53
CA GLU A 59 1.98 -32.06 -1.08
C GLU A 59 0.48 -31.78 -0.90
N VAL A 60 0.14 -30.64 -0.32
CA VAL A 60 -1.25 -30.18 -0.14
C VAL A 60 -1.43 -28.83 -0.81
N TYR A 61 -2.40 -28.77 -1.72
CA TYR A 61 -2.80 -27.55 -2.40
C TYR A 61 -4.20 -27.15 -1.95
N VAL A 62 -4.32 -26.00 -1.29
CA VAL A 62 -5.61 -25.42 -0.87
C VAL A 62 -5.94 -24.24 -1.78
N ASN A 63 -6.98 -24.40 -2.59
CA ASN A 63 -7.44 -23.35 -3.51
C ASN A 63 -8.76 -22.75 -3.03
N VAL A 64 -8.75 -21.49 -2.67
CA VAL A 64 -9.93 -20.70 -2.28
C VAL A 64 -10.24 -19.71 -3.39
N ILE A 65 -11.44 -19.76 -3.96
CA ILE A 65 -11.83 -18.93 -5.10
C ILE A 65 -13.12 -18.19 -4.77
N LEU A 66 -13.10 -16.87 -4.90
CA LEU A 66 -14.26 -16.01 -4.77
C LEU A 66 -15.07 -16.01 -6.07
N PHE A 67 -16.29 -16.57 -6.03
CA PHE A 67 -17.23 -16.65 -7.15
C PHE A 67 -18.33 -15.60 -7.13
N SER A 68 -18.64 -15.02 -5.98
CA SER A 68 -19.66 -13.99 -5.83
C SER A 68 -19.39 -13.12 -4.63
N ALA A 69 -19.52 -11.80 -4.80
CA ALA A 69 -19.40 -10.79 -3.75
C ALA A 69 -20.47 -9.72 -3.94
N ASP A 70 -21.07 -9.29 -2.85
CA ASP A 70 -22.13 -8.25 -2.85
C ASP A 70 -21.56 -6.81 -2.78
N GLY A 71 -20.25 -6.67 -2.51
CA GLY A 71 -19.61 -5.38 -2.31
C GLY A 71 -19.88 -4.76 -0.92
N VAL A 72 -20.47 -5.51 -0.01
CA VAL A 72 -20.77 -5.11 1.38
C VAL A 72 -19.87 -5.84 2.35
N ASP A 73 -19.85 -7.16 2.27
CA ASP A 73 -19.06 -8.02 3.14
C ASP A 73 -17.64 -8.23 2.60
N GLN A 74 -16.68 -8.42 3.50
CA GLN A 74 -15.27 -8.62 3.14
C GLN A 74 -14.98 -10.12 2.96
N PRO A 75 -14.63 -10.60 1.75
CA PRO A 75 -14.53 -12.03 1.47
C PRO A 75 -13.26 -12.67 2.06
N ASP A 76 -12.21 -11.91 2.28
CA ASP A 76 -10.96 -12.41 2.84
C ASP A 76 -11.12 -12.97 4.27
N ALA A 77 -12.04 -12.40 5.06
CA ALA A 77 -12.38 -12.90 6.38
C ALA A 77 -13.02 -14.31 6.37
N LEU A 78 -13.55 -14.75 5.22
CA LEU A 78 -14.14 -16.06 5.05
C LEU A 78 -13.19 -17.09 4.42
N ALA A 79 -12.02 -16.65 3.95
CA ALA A 79 -11.09 -17.52 3.22
C ALA A 79 -10.55 -18.67 4.09
N GLY A 80 -10.12 -18.37 5.32
CA GLY A 80 -9.63 -19.37 6.26
C GLY A 80 -10.72 -20.35 6.70
N PHE A 81 -11.94 -19.87 6.93
CA PHE A 81 -13.08 -20.72 7.23
C PHE A 81 -13.39 -21.69 6.08
N ALA A 82 -13.44 -21.19 4.84
CA ALA A 82 -13.68 -22.02 3.66
C ALA A 82 -12.60 -23.08 3.46
N ALA A 83 -11.33 -22.71 3.63
CA ALA A 83 -10.18 -23.61 3.54
C ALA A 83 -10.24 -24.72 4.62
N SER A 84 -10.53 -24.32 5.87
CA SER A 84 -10.69 -25.26 6.98
C SER A 84 -11.87 -26.20 6.80
N CYS A 85 -13.03 -25.71 6.32
CA CYS A 85 -14.17 -26.55 5.99
C CYS A 85 -13.82 -27.63 4.93
N ALA A 86 -13.06 -27.25 3.90
CA ALA A 86 -12.63 -28.20 2.87
C ALA A 86 -11.75 -29.31 3.45
N LEU A 87 -10.82 -28.97 4.38
CA LEU A 87 -10.00 -29.95 5.08
C LEU A 87 -10.81 -30.81 6.05
N ALA A 88 -11.73 -30.22 6.79
CA ALA A 88 -12.62 -30.95 7.70
C ALA A 88 -13.49 -31.98 6.94
N CYS A 89 -13.98 -31.62 5.75
CA CYS A 89 -14.77 -32.49 4.88
C CYS A 89 -13.93 -33.51 4.08
N SER A 90 -12.60 -33.50 4.23
CA SER A 90 -11.68 -34.44 3.58
C SER A 90 -11.12 -35.45 4.57
N ASP A 91 -10.52 -36.53 4.07
CA ASP A 91 -9.78 -37.51 4.86
C ASP A 91 -8.29 -37.14 5.02
N ILE A 92 -7.87 -35.95 4.60
CA ILE A 92 -6.49 -35.45 4.78
C ILE A 92 -6.20 -35.29 6.27
N PRO A 93 -5.03 -35.75 6.77
CA PRO A 93 -4.62 -35.58 8.16
C PRO A 93 -4.55 -34.08 8.54
N PHE A 94 -5.42 -33.69 9.46
CA PHE A 94 -5.58 -32.32 9.94
C PHE A 94 -6.10 -32.39 11.37
N GLU A 95 -5.39 -31.80 12.33
CA GLU A 95 -5.61 -32.05 13.75
C GLU A 95 -6.96 -31.50 14.25
N CYS A 96 -7.28 -30.28 13.91
CA CYS A 96 -8.55 -29.67 14.31
C CYS A 96 -8.98 -28.55 13.34
N PRO A 97 -10.30 -28.28 13.23
CA PRO A 97 -10.79 -27.14 12.46
C PRO A 97 -10.35 -25.79 13.04
N ILE A 98 -10.15 -24.84 12.15
CA ILE A 98 -9.97 -23.43 12.50
C ILE A 98 -11.04 -22.56 11.84
N SER A 99 -11.10 -21.31 12.23
CA SER A 99 -11.71 -20.25 11.45
C SER A 99 -10.89 -18.97 11.56
N GLU A 100 -11.15 -18.08 10.63
CA GLU A 100 -10.66 -16.70 10.66
C GLU A 100 -11.84 -15.76 10.79
N VAL A 101 -11.65 -14.67 11.51
CA VAL A 101 -12.57 -13.54 11.57
C VAL A 101 -11.81 -12.24 11.51
N ARG A 102 -12.42 -11.23 10.87
CA ARG A 102 -11.96 -9.85 10.97
C ARG A 102 -12.58 -9.21 12.20
N VAL A 103 -11.78 -8.51 12.99
CA VAL A 103 -12.24 -7.75 14.15
C VAL A 103 -11.94 -6.29 13.94
N ALA A 104 -12.98 -5.47 13.91
CA ALA A 104 -12.84 -4.01 13.98
C ALA A 104 -13.18 -3.52 15.39
N ARG A 105 -12.55 -2.38 15.78
CA ARG A 105 -13.02 -1.63 16.94
C ARG A 105 -13.63 -0.31 16.47
N ILE A 106 -14.90 -0.10 16.79
CA ILE A 106 -15.69 1.06 16.37
C ILE A 106 -16.29 1.69 17.62
N ASN A 107 -15.95 2.94 17.92
CA ASN A 107 -16.41 3.64 19.13
C ASN A 107 -16.13 2.88 20.44
N GLY A 108 -15.06 2.07 20.48
CA GLY A 108 -14.66 1.27 21.63
C GLY A 108 -15.32 -0.11 21.72
N GLU A 109 -16.23 -0.49 20.80
CA GLU A 109 -16.87 -1.79 20.72
C GLU A 109 -16.21 -2.66 19.64
N TYR A 110 -16.13 -3.98 19.89
CA TYR A 110 -15.59 -4.94 18.95
C TYR A 110 -16.68 -5.45 18.01
N VAL A 111 -16.45 -5.34 16.71
CA VAL A 111 -17.35 -5.79 15.65
C VAL A 111 -16.66 -6.92 14.87
N ILE A 112 -17.31 -8.08 14.83
CA ILE A 112 -16.83 -9.26 14.09
C ILE A 112 -17.33 -9.22 12.67
N ASN A 113 -16.42 -9.45 11.70
CA ASN A 113 -16.66 -9.40 10.26
C ASN A 113 -17.40 -8.11 9.83
N PRO A 114 -16.82 -6.95 10.10
CA PRO A 114 -17.43 -5.66 9.76
C PRO A 114 -17.56 -5.52 8.24
N THR A 115 -18.57 -4.79 7.80
CA THR A 115 -18.74 -4.41 6.40
C THR A 115 -17.69 -3.37 5.97
N PHE A 116 -17.48 -3.18 4.65
CA PHE A 116 -16.59 -2.13 4.14
C PHE A 116 -16.94 -0.73 4.70
N ALA A 117 -18.22 -0.40 4.80
CA ALA A 117 -18.66 0.89 5.33
C ALA A 117 -18.34 1.05 6.83
N GLN A 118 -18.45 0.00 7.63
CA GLN A 118 -18.10 0.03 9.05
C GLN A 118 -16.59 0.19 9.27
N MET A 119 -15.76 -0.33 8.36
CA MET A 119 -14.31 -0.19 8.45
C MET A 119 -13.81 1.26 8.33
N GLU A 120 -14.55 2.15 7.69
CA GLU A 120 -14.19 3.57 7.59
C GLU A 120 -14.12 4.25 8.97
N GLU A 121 -14.96 3.83 9.92
CA GLU A 121 -15.03 4.36 11.28
C GLU A 121 -14.10 3.63 12.26
N ALA A 122 -13.52 2.50 11.86
CA ALA A 122 -12.71 1.66 12.74
C ALA A 122 -11.37 2.30 13.09
N ASP A 123 -10.94 2.11 14.34
CA ASP A 123 -9.60 2.43 14.82
C ASP A 123 -8.71 1.20 15.00
N MET A 124 -9.25 0.00 14.77
CA MET A 124 -8.57 -1.28 14.74
C MET A 124 -9.13 -2.13 13.60
N ASP A 125 -8.25 -2.79 12.88
CA ASP A 125 -8.52 -3.78 11.85
C ASP A 125 -7.60 -4.98 12.04
N LEU A 126 -8.14 -6.09 12.54
CA LEU A 126 -7.39 -7.32 12.81
C LEU A 126 -8.00 -8.50 12.09
N MET A 127 -7.16 -9.31 11.46
CA MET A 127 -7.49 -10.69 11.09
C MET A 127 -6.96 -11.62 12.17
N VAL A 128 -7.82 -12.47 12.69
CA VAL A 128 -7.50 -13.43 13.74
C VAL A 128 -7.91 -14.82 13.28
N GLY A 129 -6.94 -15.72 13.20
CA GLY A 129 -7.13 -17.15 12.98
C GLY A 129 -7.00 -17.91 14.29
N ALA A 130 -7.98 -18.76 14.61
CA ALA A 130 -7.98 -19.54 15.84
C ALA A 130 -8.66 -20.91 15.65
N SER A 131 -8.29 -21.87 16.49
CA SER A 131 -9.06 -23.06 16.75
C SER A 131 -10.17 -22.77 17.78
N ALA A 132 -10.96 -23.79 18.15
CA ALA A 132 -11.93 -23.64 19.22
C ALA A 132 -11.32 -23.18 20.56
N GLU A 133 -10.07 -23.55 20.82
CA GLU A 133 -9.39 -23.33 22.10
C GLU A 133 -8.30 -22.27 22.05
N ASN A 134 -7.57 -22.16 20.93
CA ASN A 134 -6.32 -21.43 20.85
C ASN A 134 -6.26 -20.47 19.67
N ILE A 135 -5.68 -19.27 19.90
CA ILE A 135 -5.30 -18.35 18.84
C ILE A 135 -4.07 -18.89 18.13
N MET A 136 -4.09 -18.90 16.78
CA MET A 136 -3.03 -19.42 15.93
C MET A 136 -2.30 -18.30 15.17
N MET A 137 -3.04 -17.32 14.69
CA MET A 137 -2.52 -16.24 13.85
C MET A 137 -3.24 -14.93 14.13
N VAL A 138 -2.49 -13.84 14.17
CA VAL A 138 -3.03 -12.48 14.25
C VAL A 138 -2.26 -11.59 13.27
N GLU A 139 -2.96 -10.77 12.52
CA GLU A 139 -2.35 -9.72 11.71
C GLU A 139 -3.29 -8.54 11.54
N GLY A 140 -2.78 -7.31 11.70
CA GLY A 140 -3.60 -6.14 11.46
C GLY A 140 -2.95 -4.81 11.81
N GLU A 141 -3.78 -3.77 11.77
CA GLU A 141 -3.38 -2.38 11.99
C GLU A 141 -4.29 -1.67 12.99
N MET A 142 -3.76 -0.63 13.60
CA MET A 142 -4.46 0.12 14.65
C MET A 142 -4.08 1.59 14.62
N LYS A 143 -4.99 2.44 15.11
CA LYS A 143 -4.77 3.88 15.26
C LYS A 143 -4.39 4.19 16.71
N GLU A 144 -3.17 3.78 17.14
CA GLU A 144 -2.62 3.99 18.50
C GLU A 144 -3.52 3.39 19.61
N VAL A 145 -3.92 2.15 19.40
CA VAL A 145 -4.74 1.40 20.33
C VAL A 145 -3.90 0.82 21.46
N SER A 146 -4.47 0.64 22.64
CA SER A 146 -3.76 0.07 23.79
C SER A 146 -3.54 -1.45 23.67
N GLU A 147 -2.55 -1.97 24.37
CA GLU A 147 -2.28 -3.41 24.46
C GLU A 147 -3.48 -4.17 25.07
N GLN A 148 -4.21 -3.55 26.00
CA GLN A 148 -5.40 -4.14 26.62
C GLN A 148 -6.57 -4.25 25.62
N ASP A 149 -6.77 -3.25 24.77
CA ASP A 149 -7.78 -3.30 23.72
C ASP A 149 -7.46 -4.39 22.68
N LEU A 150 -6.18 -4.57 22.34
CA LEU A 150 -5.77 -5.68 21.49
C LEU A 150 -6.12 -7.04 22.10
N LEU A 151 -5.82 -7.24 23.38
CA LEU A 151 -6.21 -8.48 24.10
C LEU A 151 -7.72 -8.67 24.14
N GLY A 152 -8.48 -7.59 24.31
CA GLY A 152 -9.96 -7.62 24.26
C GLY A 152 -10.47 -8.08 22.89
N ALA A 153 -9.88 -7.57 21.81
CA ALA A 153 -10.22 -7.96 20.44
C ALA A 153 -9.91 -9.44 20.16
N LEU A 154 -8.78 -9.94 20.66
CA LEU A 154 -8.41 -11.36 20.51
C LEU A 154 -9.39 -12.28 21.26
N LYS A 155 -9.86 -11.90 22.45
CA LYS A 155 -10.90 -12.64 23.19
C LYS A 155 -12.22 -12.67 22.41
N ALA A 156 -12.66 -11.51 21.90
CA ALA A 156 -13.89 -11.43 21.10
C ALA A 156 -13.81 -12.27 19.82
N ALA A 157 -12.64 -12.29 19.16
CA ALA A 157 -12.39 -13.13 17.99
C ALA A 157 -12.53 -14.61 18.32
N GLN A 158 -11.87 -15.07 19.39
CA GLN A 158 -11.91 -16.48 19.79
C GLN A 158 -13.31 -16.96 20.19
N GLU A 159 -14.08 -16.11 20.89
CA GLU A 159 -15.48 -16.40 21.21
C GLU A 159 -16.35 -16.56 19.95
N ALA A 160 -16.10 -15.73 18.92
CA ALA A 160 -16.82 -15.82 17.65
C ALA A 160 -16.39 -17.03 16.79
N ILE A 161 -15.12 -17.43 16.85
CA ILE A 161 -14.56 -18.54 16.08
C ILE A 161 -15.00 -19.90 16.64
N ARG A 162 -15.10 -20.04 17.95
CA ARG A 162 -15.43 -21.31 18.60
C ARG A 162 -16.64 -22.04 18.00
N PRO A 163 -17.82 -21.42 17.86
CA PRO A 163 -18.98 -22.10 17.26
C PRO A 163 -18.76 -22.46 15.78
N MET A 164 -17.92 -21.72 15.06
CA MET A 164 -17.58 -22.04 13.68
C MET A 164 -16.71 -23.31 13.59
N CYS A 165 -15.81 -23.54 14.53
CA CYS A 165 -15.02 -24.76 14.62
C CYS A 165 -15.86 -25.96 15.07
N GLU A 166 -16.78 -25.76 16.03
CA GLU A 166 -17.71 -26.77 16.50
C GLU A 166 -18.60 -27.28 15.35
N LEU A 167 -19.16 -26.36 14.56
CA LEU A 167 -19.95 -26.68 13.36
C LEU A 167 -19.16 -27.53 12.34
N GLN A 168 -17.91 -27.21 12.09
CA GLN A 168 -17.05 -27.97 11.18
C GLN A 168 -16.79 -29.38 11.72
N THR A 169 -16.60 -29.51 13.04
CA THR A 169 -16.44 -30.80 13.71
C THR A 169 -17.70 -31.66 13.61
N GLU A 170 -18.88 -31.06 13.77
CA GLU A 170 -20.15 -31.75 13.57
C GLU A 170 -20.32 -32.23 12.13
N LEU A 171 -20.04 -31.34 11.17
CA LEU A 171 -20.10 -31.65 9.74
C LEU A 171 -19.16 -32.80 9.36
N SER A 172 -17.94 -32.80 9.87
CA SER A 172 -16.96 -33.87 9.64
C SER A 172 -17.48 -35.24 10.14
N LYS A 173 -18.12 -35.27 11.31
CA LYS A 173 -18.73 -36.49 11.84
C LYS A 173 -19.93 -36.98 11.01
N GLU A 174 -20.79 -36.06 10.56
CA GLU A 174 -21.91 -36.40 9.68
C GLU A 174 -21.46 -36.99 8.33
N LEU A 175 -20.34 -36.49 7.79
CA LEU A 175 -19.77 -36.98 6.55
C LEU A 175 -18.89 -38.23 6.73
N GLY A 176 -18.51 -38.58 7.97
CA GLY A 176 -17.59 -39.68 8.27
C GLY A 176 -16.13 -39.36 7.89
N THR A 177 -15.78 -38.09 7.83
CA THR A 177 -14.44 -37.58 7.54
C THR A 177 -13.65 -37.18 8.78
N ASP A 178 -14.20 -37.42 9.94
CA ASP A 178 -13.50 -37.33 11.24
C ASP A 178 -12.44 -38.43 11.40
N VAL A 179 -12.58 -39.55 10.69
CA VAL A 179 -11.54 -40.56 10.54
C VAL A 179 -10.64 -40.18 9.37
N LYS A 180 -9.42 -39.73 9.68
CA LYS A 180 -8.44 -39.32 8.66
C LYS A 180 -7.73 -40.54 8.09
N ARG A 181 -7.23 -40.38 6.82
CA ARG A 181 -6.47 -41.45 6.14
C ARG A 181 -5.18 -41.78 6.87
N GLU A 182 -4.82 -43.05 6.84
CA GLU A 182 -3.45 -43.44 7.19
C GLU A 182 -2.48 -43.01 6.09
N TYR A 183 -1.27 -42.64 6.48
CA TYR A 183 -0.23 -42.23 5.57
C TYR A 183 1.12 -42.87 5.96
N CYS A 184 2.11 -42.77 5.08
CA CYS A 184 3.45 -43.23 5.38
C CYS A 184 4.08 -42.33 6.41
N HIS A 185 4.24 -42.87 7.63
CA HIS A 185 5.02 -42.22 8.67
C HIS A 185 6.49 -42.27 8.35
N GLU A 186 7.27 -41.36 8.91
CA GLU A 186 8.72 -41.38 8.81
C GLU A 186 9.31 -42.64 9.41
N VAL A 187 10.30 -43.18 8.76
CA VAL A 187 11.08 -44.30 9.31
C VAL A 187 12.13 -43.70 10.25
N ASN A 188 11.98 -43.97 11.54
CA ASN A 188 12.87 -43.48 12.55
C ASN A 188 13.76 -44.64 13.06
N ASP A 189 15.00 -44.30 13.43
CA ASP A 189 15.95 -45.17 14.10
C ASP A 189 16.14 -44.69 15.54
N GLU A 190 15.36 -45.29 16.46
CA GLU A 190 15.34 -44.87 17.85
C GLU A 190 16.67 -45.14 18.59
N ASP A 191 17.44 -46.15 18.17
CA ASP A 191 18.75 -46.45 18.74
C ASP A 191 19.75 -45.35 18.33
N LEU A 192 19.77 -44.96 17.05
CA LEU A 192 20.57 -43.87 16.53
C LEU A 192 20.14 -42.50 17.14
N ARG A 193 18.84 -42.26 17.25
CA ARG A 193 18.32 -41.05 17.90
C ARG A 193 18.81 -40.94 19.34
N LYS A 194 18.71 -42.03 20.10
CA LYS A 194 19.19 -42.05 21.46
C LYS A 194 20.70 -41.85 21.56
N GLN A 195 21.48 -42.50 20.69
CA GLN A 195 22.94 -42.34 20.65
C GLN A 195 23.30 -40.85 20.37
N ILE A 196 22.69 -40.23 19.38
CA ILE A 196 22.91 -38.82 19.06
C ILE A 196 22.55 -37.91 20.24
N ASN A 197 21.43 -38.16 20.89
CA ASN A 197 21.03 -37.37 22.06
C ASN A 197 22.04 -37.54 23.21
N ASP A 198 22.41 -38.76 23.55
CA ASP A 198 23.32 -39.05 24.66
C ASP A 198 24.74 -38.48 24.43
N GLU A 199 25.25 -38.53 23.18
CA GLU A 199 26.61 -38.10 22.88
C GLU A 199 26.72 -36.63 22.50
N LEU A 200 25.72 -36.07 21.79
CA LEU A 200 25.83 -34.73 21.22
C LEU A 200 25.10 -33.64 22.03
N TYR A 201 24.05 -33.97 22.81
CA TYR A 201 23.35 -33.00 23.63
C TYR A 201 24.26 -32.21 24.59
N PRO A 202 25.19 -32.84 25.36
CA PRO A 202 26.08 -32.08 26.23
C PRO A 202 26.98 -31.11 25.45
N LYS A 203 27.44 -31.50 24.27
CA LYS A 203 28.29 -30.66 23.41
C LYS A 203 27.49 -29.47 22.83
N ALA A 204 26.30 -29.74 22.35
CA ALA A 204 25.41 -28.69 21.83
C ALA A 204 25.02 -27.68 22.92
N TYR A 205 24.71 -28.16 24.12
CA TYR A 205 24.43 -27.34 25.29
C TYR A 205 25.60 -26.45 25.69
N ASP A 206 26.82 -26.99 25.66
CA ASP A 206 28.05 -26.23 25.94
C ASP A 206 28.31 -25.15 24.87
N VAL A 207 28.04 -25.40 23.59
CA VAL A 207 28.13 -24.39 22.52
C VAL A 207 27.11 -23.28 22.75
N THR A 208 25.87 -23.62 23.11
CA THR A 208 24.81 -22.64 23.40
C THR A 208 25.22 -21.67 24.53
N LYS A 209 25.91 -22.15 25.56
CA LYS A 209 26.38 -21.34 26.70
C LYS A 209 27.55 -20.40 26.37
N GLN A 210 28.28 -20.64 25.29
CA GLN A 210 29.46 -19.83 24.94
C GLN A 210 29.13 -18.45 24.38
N ALA A 211 27.86 -18.16 24.07
CA ALA A 211 27.43 -16.88 23.56
C ALA A 211 28.23 -16.42 22.33
N LEU A 212 28.47 -17.32 21.40
CA LEU A 212 29.22 -17.08 20.17
C LEU A 212 28.42 -16.19 19.18
N ASP A 213 29.15 -15.49 18.31
CA ASP A 213 28.54 -14.86 17.15
C ASP A 213 27.92 -15.92 16.22
N LYS A 214 27.07 -15.46 15.29
CA LYS A 214 26.28 -16.35 14.41
C LYS A 214 27.16 -17.34 13.65
N GLN A 215 28.25 -16.88 13.02
CA GLN A 215 29.12 -17.75 12.20
C GLN A 215 29.90 -18.73 13.06
N ALA A 216 30.53 -18.27 14.14
CA ALA A 216 31.27 -19.11 15.04
C ALA A 216 30.39 -20.16 15.72
N ARG A 217 29.14 -19.83 16.04
CA ARG A 217 28.14 -20.75 16.58
C ARG A 217 27.75 -21.82 15.57
N GLN A 218 27.49 -21.42 14.33
CA GLN A 218 27.15 -22.34 13.24
C GLN A 218 28.33 -23.31 12.99
N ASP A 219 29.55 -22.79 12.84
CA ASP A 219 30.74 -23.57 12.62
C ASP A 219 30.98 -24.59 13.77
N ALA A 220 30.67 -24.20 15.01
CA ALA A 220 30.79 -25.09 16.16
C ALA A 220 29.74 -26.21 16.14
N PHE A 221 28.48 -25.91 15.79
CA PHE A 221 27.44 -26.92 15.64
C PHE A 221 27.71 -27.86 14.46
N ASP A 222 28.09 -27.32 13.29
CA ASP A 222 28.44 -28.13 12.12
C ASP A 222 29.60 -29.08 12.39
N LYS A 223 30.58 -28.63 13.15
CA LYS A 223 31.69 -29.48 13.54
C LYS A 223 31.27 -30.63 14.44
N ILE A 224 30.33 -30.43 15.38
CA ILE A 224 29.87 -31.50 16.27
C ILE A 224 29.20 -32.61 15.48
N ILE A 225 28.35 -32.30 14.52
CA ILE A 225 27.69 -33.32 13.69
C ILE A 225 28.68 -33.97 12.72
N ALA A 226 29.57 -33.20 12.09
CA ALA A 226 30.59 -33.74 11.18
C ALA A 226 31.53 -34.72 11.87
N ASP A 227 32.04 -34.39 13.04
CA ASP A 227 32.90 -35.29 13.85
C ASP A 227 32.16 -36.59 14.21
N PHE A 228 30.85 -36.54 14.48
CA PHE A 228 30.01 -37.70 14.76
C PHE A 228 29.80 -38.56 13.50
N GLN A 229 29.44 -37.92 12.37
CA GLN A 229 29.24 -38.61 11.09
C GLN A 229 30.50 -39.32 10.62
N GLU A 230 31.67 -38.70 10.76
CA GLU A 230 32.97 -39.30 10.44
C GLU A 230 33.25 -40.55 11.32
N ALA A 231 33.03 -40.42 12.63
CA ALA A 231 33.23 -41.55 13.58
C ALA A 231 32.23 -42.68 13.31
N TYR A 232 30.98 -42.37 13.01
CA TYR A 232 29.95 -43.36 12.69
C TYR A 232 30.26 -44.11 11.40
N THR A 233 30.63 -43.39 10.33
CA THR A 233 31.05 -43.96 9.05
C THR A 233 32.25 -44.91 9.21
N ALA A 234 33.25 -44.51 10.01
CA ALA A 234 34.40 -45.35 10.28
C ALA A 234 34.07 -46.65 11.05
N ALA A 235 33.07 -46.58 11.95
CA ALA A 235 32.61 -47.72 12.74
C ALA A 235 31.70 -48.68 11.96
N HIS A 236 31.03 -48.19 10.89
CA HIS A 236 30.06 -48.96 10.11
C HIS A 236 30.49 -49.06 8.63
N ALA A 237 31.75 -49.43 8.40
CA ALA A 237 32.32 -49.60 7.05
C ALA A 237 31.71 -50.76 6.25
N ASP A 238 30.80 -51.51 6.83
CA ASP A 238 30.05 -52.62 6.24
C ASP A 238 28.71 -52.17 5.58
N LEU A 239 28.27 -50.94 5.84
CA LEU A 239 27.08 -50.37 5.20
C LEU A 239 27.34 -50.02 3.73
N THR A 240 26.30 -50.15 2.92
CA THR A 240 26.33 -49.65 1.54
C THR A 240 26.25 -48.10 1.52
N GLU A 241 26.66 -47.51 0.41
CA GLU A 241 26.63 -46.04 0.25
C GLU A 241 25.21 -45.47 0.43
N GLU A 242 24.17 -46.14 -0.12
CA GLU A 242 22.74 -45.74 0.02
C GLU A 242 22.29 -45.83 1.50
N GLU A 243 22.63 -46.92 2.22
CA GLU A 243 22.27 -47.05 3.64
C GLU A 243 22.99 -46.00 4.51
N LEU A 244 24.22 -45.64 4.15
CA LEU A 244 24.97 -44.60 4.85
C LEU A 244 24.34 -43.20 4.61
N GLU A 245 23.94 -42.86 3.36
CA GLU A 245 23.26 -41.61 3.05
C GLU A 245 21.95 -41.49 3.83
N GLU A 246 21.12 -42.55 3.91
CA GLU A 246 19.91 -42.57 4.73
C GLU A 246 20.22 -42.31 6.23
N LYS A 247 21.29 -42.94 6.77
CA LYS A 247 21.69 -42.71 8.17
C LYS A 247 22.18 -41.30 8.40
N VAL A 248 22.95 -40.71 7.48
CA VAL A 248 23.43 -39.31 7.55
C VAL A 248 22.24 -38.34 7.57
N ALA A 249 21.25 -38.55 6.72
CA ALA A 249 20.02 -37.71 6.73
C ALA A 249 19.26 -37.80 8.08
N LEU A 250 19.15 -39.01 8.66
CA LEU A 250 18.57 -39.18 10.00
C LEU A 250 19.42 -38.54 11.09
N MET A 251 20.75 -38.60 11.00
CA MET A 251 21.65 -37.94 11.95
C MET A 251 21.45 -36.42 11.95
N GLU A 252 21.36 -35.79 10.78
CA GLU A 252 21.13 -34.34 10.66
C GLU A 252 19.80 -33.97 11.29
N LYS A 253 18.74 -34.73 11.00
CA LYS A 253 17.41 -34.51 11.58
C LYS A 253 17.43 -34.63 13.11
N TYR A 254 17.95 -35.70 13.66
CA TYR A 254 18.00 -35.91 15.12
C TYR A 254 18.91 -34.92 15.82
N TYR A 255 19.97 -34.50 15.18
CA TYR A 255 20.85 -33.46 15.71
C TYR A 255 20.19 -32.08 15.73
N HIS A 256 19.38 -31.78 14.73
CA HIS A 256 18.55 -30.58 14.75
C HIS A 256 17.61 -30.53 15.96
N ASP A 257 16.96 -31.64 16.30
CA ASP A 257 16.17 -31.79 17.52
C ASP A 257 17.01 -31.57 18.78
N VAL A 258 18.22 -32.13 18.83
CA VAL A 258 19.17 -31.94 19.93
C VAL A 258 19.56 -30.46 20.09
N MET A 259 19.88 -29.76 19.00
CA MET A 259 20.19 -28.33 19.05
C MET A 259 19.01 -27.52 19.57
N ARG A 260 17.82 -27.84 19.09
CA ARG A 260 16.56 -27.18 19.52
C ARG A 260 16.38 -27.35 21.04
N ASP A 261 16.49 -28.56 21.54
CA ASP A 261 16.33 -28.86 22.95
C ASP A 261 17.42 -28.21 23.82
N ALA A 262 18.67 -28.24 23.38
CA ALA A 262 19.79 -27.61 24.08
C ALA A 262 19.58 -26.08 24.21
N MET A 263 19.17 -25.42 23.12
CA MET A 263 18.88 -24.00 23.12
C MET A 263 17.71 -23.68 24.07
N ARG A 264 16.58 -24.41 23.97
CA ARG A 264 15.39 -24.21 24.77
C ARG A 264 15.67 -24.37 26.26
N ARG A 265 16.38 -25.43 26.62
CA ARG A 265 16.76 -25.71 28.01
C ARG A 265 17.73 -24.67 28.56
N CYS A 266 18.72 -24.22 27.80
CA CYS A 266 19.62 -23.15 28.23
C CYS A 266 18.87 -21.86 28.56
N ILE A 267 17.91 -21.44 27.68
CA ILE A 267 17.10 -20.26 27.91
C ILE A 267 16.19 -20.43 29.12
N LEU A 268 15.52 -21.57 29.27
CA LEU A 268 14.58 -21.81 30.37
C LEU A 268 15.29 -21.99 31.71
N ASP A 269 16.42 -22.71 31.77
CA ASP A 269 17.05 -23.09 33.03
C ASP A 269 18.06 -22.06 33.52
N GLU A 270 18.79 -21.41 32.63
CA GLU A 270 19.83 -20.45 32.97
C GLU A 270 19.48 -19.01 32.66
N GLY A 271 18.43 -18.78 31.84
CA GLY A 271 18.02 -17.45 31.40
C GLY A 271 19.00 -16.78 30.44
N ILE A 272 19.86 -17.56 29.79
CA ILE A 272 20.89 -17.11 28.85
C ILE A 272 20.48 -17.48 27.42
N ARG A 273 20.50 -16.51 26.53
CA ARG A 273 20.18 -16.67 25.11
C ARG A 273 21.43 -17.06 24.29
N LEU A 274 21.21 -17.43 23.03
CA LEU A 274 22.27 -17.87 22.12
C LEU A 274 23.43 -16.88 21.94
N ASP A 275 23.15 -15.60 22.08
CA ASP A 275 24.13 -14.50 22.00
C ASP A 275 24.54 -13.94 23.38
N GLY A 276 24.18 -14.63 24.47
CA GLY A 276 24.51 -14.24 25.84
C GLY A 276 23.59 -13.19 26.47
N ARG A 277 22.64 -12.66 25.73
CA ARG A 277 21.66 -11.70 26.27
C ARG A 277 20.69 -12.37 27.27
N LYS A 278 20.11 -11.55 28.14
CA LYS A 278 18.95 -11.93 28.93
C LYS A 278 17.68 -11.89 28.07
N THR A 279 16.62 -12.46 28.60
CA THR A 279 15.34 -12.60 27.86
C THR A 279 14.71 -11.28 27.41
N ASN A 280 14.93 -10.19 28.13
CA ASN A 280 14.39 -8.86 27.85
C ASN A 280 15.41 -7.87 27.23
N GLU A 281 16.64 -8.30 26.95
CA GLU A 281 17.66 -7.44 26.37
C GLU A 281 17.53 -7.35 24.86
N ILE A 282 17.77 -6.13 24.34
CA ILE A 282 17.74 -5.79 22.91
C ILE A 282 19.18 -5.66 22.42
N ARG A 283 19.47 -6.13 21.22
CA ARG A 283 20.79 -6.00 20.57
C ARG A 283 21.20 -4.53 20.44
N PRO A 284 22.50 -4.23 20.38
CA PRO A 284 22.98 -2.88 20.12
C PRO A 284 22.36 -2.25 18.88
N ILE A 285 21.88 -1.00 18.99
CA ILE A 285 21.27 -0.27 17.91
C ILE A 285 22.19 0.86 17.47
N TRP A 286 22.38 0.98 16.15
CA TRP A 286 23.03 2.08 15.49
C TRP A 286 22.15 2.61 14.36
N CYS A 287 21.99 3.93 14.29
CA CYS A 287 21.16 4.60 13.30
C CYS A 287 21.91 5.74 12.64
N GLU A 288 21.65 5.97 11.36
CA GLU A 288 22.17 7.10 10.60
C GLU A 288 21.08 7.63 9.66
N VAL A 289 21.02 8.95 9.50
CA VAL A 289 20.15 9.62 8.53
C VAL A 289 20.97 10.35 7.47
N SER A 290 20.42 10.47 6.27
CA SER A 290 21.12 11.05 5.10
C SER A 290 22.41 10.34 4.66
N PRO A 291 22.53 8.99 4.74
CA PRO A 291 23.72 8.31 4.23
C PRO A 291 23.87 8.45 2.71
N LEU A 292 22.78 8.69 2.00
CA LEU A 292 22.77 8.82 0.54
C LEU A 292 22.46 10.28 0.11
N PRO A 293 23.22 10.85 -0.82
CA PRO A 293 23.08 12.27 -1.19
C PRO A 293 21.87 12.59 -2.07
N MET A 294 21.42 11.68 -2.93
CA MET A 294 20.39 11.95 -3.93
C MET A 294 18.94 11.66 -3.48
N PRO A 295 18.64 10.61 -2.67
CA PRO A 295 17.29 10.38 -2.19
C PRO A 295 16.76 11.57 -1.39
N HIS A 296 15.45 11.79 -1.42
CA HIS A 296 14.78 12.87 -0.70
C HIS A 296 14.90 12.70 0.81
N GLY A 297 14.84 11.45 1.29
CA GLY A 297 15.27 11.02 2.61
C GLY A 297 15.96 9.68 2.53
N SER A 298 16.86 9.40 3.46
CA SER A 298 17.50 8.09 3.57
C SER A 298 17.97 7.82 4.99
N SER A 299 18.00 6.56 5.35
CA SER A 299 18.44 6.12 6.67
C SER A 299 19.08 4.73 6.64
N ILE A 300 19.95 4.47 7.58
CA ILE A 300 20.39 3.14 7.96
C ILE A 300 19.92 2.89 9.39
N PHE A 301 19.34 1.74 9.60
CA PHE A 301 19.02 1.20 10.92
C PHE A 301 19.69 -0.14 11.07
N THR A 302 20.49 -0.29 12.12
CA THR A 302 21.19 -1.53 12.45
C THR A 302 20.83 -1.96 13.86
N ARG A 303 20.49 -3.24 14.03
CA ARG A 303 20.21 -3.87 15.30
C ARG A 303 20.97 -5.20 15.34
N GLY A 304 22.14 -5.21 16.00
CA GLY A 304 23.07 -6.33 15.90
C GLY A 304 23.38 -6.66 14.45
N GLU A 305 23.14 -7.90 14.04
CA GLU A 305 23.36 -8.45 12.70
C GLU A 305 22.11 -8.30 11.79
N THR A 306 21.30 -7.26 11.97
CA THR A 306 20.16 -6.96 11.11
C THR A 306 20.24 -5.50 10.70
N GLN A 307 20.36 -5.25 9.39
CA GLN A 307 20.55 -3.90 8.84
C GLN A 307 19.59 -3.61 7.69
N SER A 308 18.95 -2.46 7.73
CA SER A 308 18.11 -1.92 6.65
C SER A 308 18.63 -0.57 6.18
N LEU A 309 18.86 -0.43 4.89
CA LEU A 309 19.04 0.84 4.19
C LEU A 309 17.71 1.22 3.55
N THR A 310 17.09 2.27 4.04
CA THR A 310 15.78 2.73 3.54
C THR A 310 15.88 4.10 2.90
N THR A 311 15.25 4.26 1.73
CA THR A 311 15.17 5.52 0.99
C THR A 311 13.73 6.00 0.94
N CYS A 312 13.54 7.32 1.00
CA CYS A 312 12.26 7.99 0.82
C CYS A 312 12.31 8.85 -0.44
N THR A 313 11.29 8.72 -1.28
CA THR A 313 11.07 9.55 -2.46
C THR A 313 9.71 10.24 -2.33
N LEU A 314 9.69 11.54 -2.55
CA LEU A 314 8.48 12.37 -2.55
C LEU A 314 8.11 12.68 -3.99
N GLY A 315 6.94 12.26 -4.40
CA GLY A 315 6.40 12.44 -5.75
C GLY A 315 5.19 13.36 -5.77
N THR A 316 4.63 13.51 -6.95
CA THR A 316 3.41 14.27 -7.20
C THR A 316 2.19 13.36 -7.21
N LYS A 317 1.00 13.91 -7.41
CA LYS A 317 -0.22 13.12 -7.59
C LYS A 317 -0.14 12.12 -8.76
N LEU A 318 0.63 12.43 -9.80
CA LEU A 318 0.81 11.52 -10.95
C LEU A 318 1.56 10.23 -10.61
N ASP A 319 2.25 10.21 -9.46
CA ASP A 319 3.01 9.07 -8.96
C ASP A 319 2.17 8.16 -8.03
N GLU A 320 0.89 8.47 -7.82
CA GLU A 320 -0.01 7.62 -7.05
C GLU A 320 -0.20 6.26 -7.72
N LYS A 321 -0.15 5.17 -6.93
CA LYS A 321 -0.43 3.81 -7.43
C LYS A 321 -1.94 3.66 -7.57
N MET A 322 -2.42 3.41 -8.79
CA MET A 322 -3.79 2.97 -9.00
C MET A 322 -3.94 1.53 -8.53
N VAL A 323 -4.87 1.29 -7.62
CA VAL A 323 -5.33 -0.04 -7.23
C VAL A 323 -6.59 -0.34 -8.05
N ASP A 324 -6.60 -1.46 -8.76
CA ASP A 324 -7.75 -1.93 -9.54
C ASP A 324 -7.95 -3.42 -9.24
N ASP A 325 -8.33 -3.69 -8.00
CA ASP A 325 -8.66 -5.01 -7.50
C ASP A 325 -10.17 -5.29 -7.69
N VAL A 326 -10.61 -6.52 -7.43
CA VAL A 326 -11.99 -6.93 -7.69
C VAL A 326 -13.01 -6.08 -6.92
N LEU A 327 -12.74 -5.77 -5.66
CA LEU A 327 -13.64 -5.01 -4.78
C LEU A 327 -13.12 -3.61 -4.44
N ASP A 328 -11.84 -3.31 -4.71
CA ASP A 328 -11.24 -2.01 -4.46
C ASP A 328 -10.79 -1.36 -5.77
N LYS A 329 -11.19 -0.09 -5.93
CA LYS A 329 -10.68 0.77 -6.99
C LYS A 329 -10.34 2.13 -6.41
N SER A 330 -9.11 2.26 -6.03
CA SER A 330 -8.61 3.42 -5.29
C SER A 330 -7.26 3.90 -5.79
N TYR A 331 -6.73 4.96 -5.18
CA TYR A 331 -5.38 5.46 -5.40
C TYR A 331 -4.61 5.48 -4.09
N MET A 332 -3.42 4.92 -4.13
CA MET A 332 -2.54 4.82 -2.97
C MET A 332 -1.44 5.87 -3.05
N ARG A 333 -1.34 6.73 -2.02
CA ARG A 333 -0.39 7.84 -1.93
C ARG A 333 0.85 7.50 -1.09
N PHE A 334 0.78 6.48 -0.28
CA PHE A 334 1.92 5.96 0.49
C PHE A 334 2.25 4.56 0.03
N LEU A 335 3.46 4.36 -0.45
CA LEU A 335 3.98 3.11 -0.99
C LEU A 335 5.19 2.67 -0.17
N LEU A 336 5.26 1.39 0.20
CA LEU A 336 6.43 0.81 0.84
C LEU A 336 6.82 -0.48 0.13
N HIS A 337 8.06 -0.53 -0.37
CA HIS A 337 8.63 -1.71 -1.00
C HIS A 337 9.76 -2.25 -0.14
N TYR A 338 9.67 -3.53 0.17
CA TYR A 338 10.64 -4.27 0.96
C TYR A 338 11.38 -5.24 0.05
N ASN A 339 12.70 -5.18 0.07
CA ASN A 339 13.58 -6.03 -0.73
C ASN A 339 14.46 -6.87 0.18
N PHE A 340 14.44 -8.19 -0.04
CA PHE A 340 15.19 -9.17 0.74
C PHE A 340 16.07 -10.01 -0.20
N PRO A 341 17.23 -9.48 -0.63
CA PRO A 341 18.11 -10.18 -1.54
C PRO A 341 18.81 -11.36 -0.85
N PRO A 342 19.17 -12.42 -1.57
CA PRO A 342 19.81 -13.62 -1.00
C PRO A 342 21.06 -13.32 -0.18
N PHE A 343 21.85 -12.33 -0.56
CA PHE A 343 23.09 -12.01 0.15
C PHE A 343 22.88 -11.53 1.59
N CYS A 344 21.68 -11.02 1.94
CA CYS A 344 21.42 -10.54 3.31
C CYS A 344 21.39 -11.68 4.36
N THR A 345 21.26 -12.92 3.92
CA THR A 345 21.38 -14.13 4.73
C THR A 345 22.66 -14.92 4.44
N GLY A 346 23.56 -14.38 3.61
CA GLY A 346 24.81 -15.06 3.20
C GLY A 346 24.65 -16.04 2.03
N GLU A 347 23.45 -16.08 1.39
CA GLU A 347 23.20 -17.01 0.30
C GLU A 347 23.75 -16.48 -1.04
N ALA A 348 24.50 -17.32 -1.74
CA ALA A 348 25.03 -17.06 -3.08
C ALA A 348 24.09 -17.61 -4.16
N LYS A 349 22.99 -16.92 -4.43
CA LYS A 349 22.03 -17.30 -5.48
C LYS A 349 21.49 -16.08 -6.24
N ALA A 350 20.97 -16.32 -7.44
CA ALA A 350 20.39 -15.25 -8.27
C ALA A 350 19.16 -14.65 -7.59
N GLN A 351 19.05 -13.33 -7.63
CA GLN A 351 17.87 -12.63 -7.19
C GLN A 351 16.73 -12.87 -8.20
N ARG A 352 15.63 -13.42 -7.72
CA ARG A 352 14.38 -13.60 -8.49
C ARG A 352 13.46 -12.41 -8.28
N GLY A 353 12.29 -12.43 -8.91
CA GLY A 353 11.26 -11.41 -8.67
C GLY A 353 10.77 -11.38 -7.21
N VAL A 354 9.92 -10.40 -6.89
CA VAL A 354 9.35 -10.20 -5.54
C VAL A 354 8.53 -11.42 -5.13
N GLY A 355 8.85 -12.02 -3.99
CA GLY A 355 8.18 -13.18 -3.43
C GLY A 355 7.03 -12.80 -2.47
N ARG A 356 6.21 -13.79 -2.11
CA ARG A 356 5.09 -13.61 -1.15
C ARG A 356 5.56 -13.11 0.23
N ARG A 357 6.77 -13.51 0.66
CA ARG A 357 7.37 -13.06 1.93
C ARG A 357 7.67 -11.57 1.91
N GLU A 358 8.24 -11.07 0.81
CA GLU A 358 8.59 -9.66 0.66
C GLU A 358 7.33 -8.77 0.64
N ILE A 359 6.26 -9.22 -0.02
CA ILE A 359 4.97 -8.52 -0.01
C ILE A 359 4.41 -8.45 1.42
N GLY A 360 4.38 -9.57 2.15
CA GLY A 360 3.88 -9.61 3.53
C GLY A 360 4.68 -8.73 4.49
N HIS A 361 6.01 -8.79 4.45
CA HIS A 361 6.87 -7.96 5.30
C HIS A 361 6.77 -6.48 4.96
N GLY A 362 6.71 -6.14 3.67
CA GLY A 362 6.50 -4.78 3.20
C GLY A 362 5.16 -4.22 3.65
N HIS A 363 4.10 -5.04 3.57
CA HIS A 363 2.76 -4.63 3.97
C HIS A 363 2.63 -4.41 5.49
N LEU A 364 3.28 -5.24 6.31
CA LEU A 364 3.34 -5.01 7.77
C LEU A 364 4.00 -3.65 8.09
N ALA A 365 5.12 -3.34 7.46
CA ALA A 365 5.78 -2.04 7.64
C ALA A 365 4.94 -0.87 7.10
N TRP A 366 4.25 -1.07 5.98
CA TRP A 366 3.32 -0.10 5.42
C TRP A 366 2.16 0.22 6.38
N ARG A 367 1.50 -0.82 6.94
CA ARG A 367 0.45 -0.67 7.97
C ARG A 367 0.96 0.10 9.20
N ALA A 368 2.18 -0.21 9.65
CA ALA A 368 2.78 0.43 10.81
C ALA A 368 2.94 1.95 10.64
N LEU A 369 3.26 2.42 9.43
CA LEU A 369 3.68 3.80 9.16
C LEU A 369 2.58 4.68 8.54
N LYS A 370 1.66 4.10 7.75
CA LYS A 370 0.69 4.87 6.94
C LYS A 370 -0.16 5.85 7.77
N GLY A 371 -0.57 5.43 8.97
CA GLY A 371 -1.40 6.23 9.86
C GLY A 371 -0.72 7.48 10.43
N GLN A 372 0.61 7.52 10.37
CA GLN A 372 1.40 8.63 10.88
C GLN A 372 1.69 9.72 9.83
N ILE A 373 1.39 9.47 8.57
CA ILE A 373 1.47 10.49 7.51
C ILE A 373 0.16 11.27 7.51
N PRO A 374 0.18 12.62 7.62
CA PRO A 374 -1.04 13.43 7.56
C PRO A 374 -1.81 13.22 6.26
N ALA A 375 -3.14 13.14 6.34
CA ALA A 375 -3.99 12.90 5.19
C ALA A 375 -3.95 14.03 4.14
N ASP A 376 -3.66 15.26 4.57
CA ASP A 376 -3.53 16.46 3.75
C ASP A 376 -2.12 16.71 3.21
N TYR A 377 -1.14 15.81 3.51
CA TYR A 377 0.22 15.95 3.01
C TYR A 377 0.22 15.87 1.47
N PRO A 378 0.79 16.88 0.77
CA PRO A 378 0.56 17.04 -0.67
C PRO A 378 1.34 16.06 -1.56
N TYR A 379 2.32 15.36 -1.01
CA TYR A 379 3.18 14.45 -1.76
C TYR A 379 2.68 13.01 -1.75
N THR A 380 2.92 12.31 -2.85
CA THR A 380 2.96 10.85 -2.88
C THR A 380 4.29 10.40 -2.31
N VAL A 381 4.25 9.51 -1.34
CA VAL A 381 5.44 9.07 -0.59
C VAL A 381 5.77 7.63 -0.94
N ARG A 382 7.00 7.37 -1.36
CA ARG A 382 7.50 6.01 -1.62
C ARG A 382 8.71 5.72 -0.75
N LEU A 383 8.59 4.69 0.09
CA LEU A 383 9.72 4.08 0.79
C LEU A 383 10.21 2.84 0.06
N VAL A 384 11.52 2.67 0.00
CA VAL A 384 12.16 1.44 -0.46
C VAL A 384 13.16 1.00 0.61
N SER A 385 12.88 -0.13 1.25
CA SER A 385 13.73 -0.74 2.26
C SER A 385 14.54 -1.86 1.63
N GLN A 386 15.85 -1.71 1.62
CA GLN A 386 16.80 -2.70 1.18
C GLN A 386 17.44 -3.35 2.41
N ILE A 387 17.20 -4.63 2.60
CA ILE A 387 17.84 -5.39 3.68
C ILE A 387 19.27 -5.75 3.26
N LEU A 388 20.24 -5.33 4.04
CA LEU A 388 21.66 -5.56 3.78
C LEU A 388 22.19 -6.77 4.55
N GLU A 389 21.64 -7.01 5.75
CA GLU A 389 21.97 -8.13 6.61
C GLU A 389 20.74 -8.51 7.43
N SER A 390 20.54 -9.80 7.71
CA SER A 390 19.38 -10.30 8.45
C SER A 390 19.72 -11.45 9.38
N ASN A 391 19.53 -11.22 10.67
CA ASN A 391 19.51 -12.22 11.73
C ASN A 391 18.34 -11.94 12.68
N GLY A 392 17.12 -12.23 12.22
CA GLY A 392 15.86 -12.01 12.94
C GLY A 392 15.22 -10.63 12.69
N SER A 393 13.94 -10.67 12.38
CA SER A 393 13.01 -9.55 12.21
C SER A 393 13.49 -8.34 11.42
N SER A 394 13.82 -8.56 10.16
CA SER A 394 14.17 -7.50 9.20
C SER A 394 12.97 -6.57 8.87
N SER A 395 11.72 -7.05 9.01
CA SER A 395 10.52 -6.19 8.85
C SER A 395 10.45 -5.11 9.92
N MET A 396 10.83 -5.42 11.17
CA MET A 396 10.87 -4.41 12.24
C MET A 396 12.03 -3.42 12.07
N ALA A 397 13.16 -3.87 11.50
CA ALA A 397 14.22 -2.97 11.06
C ALA A 397 13.74 -2.02 9.95
N THR A 398 12.89 -2.50 9.03
CA THR A 398 12.26 -1.68 7.99
C THR A 398 11.33 -0.62 8.57
N VAL A 399 10.53 -0.94 9.59
CA VAL A 399 9.68 0.05 10.29
C VAL A 399 10.53 1.16 10.91
N CYS A 400 11.59 0.80 11.62
CA CYS A 400 12.49 1.76 12.27
C CYS A 400 13.25 2.63 11.25
N ALA A 401 13.84 2.00 10.22
CA ALA A 401 14.50 2.72 9.13
C ALA A 401 13.52 3.58 8.34
N GLY A 402 12.29 3.10 8.09
CA GLY A 402 11.24 3.85 7.42
C GLY A 402 10.85 5.12 8.17
N THR A 403 10.69 5.03 9.49
CA THR A 403 10.48 6.18 10.36
C THR A 403 11.59 7.22 10.19
N LEU A 404 12.85 6.80 10.31
CA LEU A 404 14.00 7.69 10.14
C LEU A 404 14.07 8.33 8.75
N ALA A 405 13.82 7.54 7.68
CA ALA A 405 13.85 8.03 6.30
C ALA A 405 12.72 9.03 6.00
N LEU A 406 11.52 8.82 6.57
CA LEU A 406 10.41 9.79 6.47
C LEU A 406 10.74 11.10 7.17
N MET A 407 11.30 11.03 8.39
CA MET A 407 11.73 12.21 9.14
C MET A 407 12.89 12.94 8.44
N ASP A 408 13.85 12.22 7.86
CA ASP A 408 14.95 12.78 7.06
C ASP A 408 14.46 13.44 5.76
N ALA A 409 13.36 12.93 5.17
CA ALA A 409 12.73 13.54 4.01
C ALA A 409 11.91 14.80 4.33
N GLY A 410 11.72 15.12 5.61
CA GLY A 410 10.86 16.23 6.03
C GLY A 410 9.36 15.93 5.93
N VAL A 411 8.97 14.65 5.90
CA VAL A 411 7.55 14.27 6.01
C VAL A 411 7.06 14.59 7.42
N PRO A 412 6.01 15.41 7.58
CA PRO A 412 5.53 15.84 8.90
C PRO A 412 4.76 14.71 9.59
N MET A 413 5.48 13.63 9.96
CA MET A 413 4.88 12.52 10.70
C MET A 413 4.22 13.01 11.97
N LYS A 414 3.03 12.48 12.28
CA LYS A 414 2.33 12.80 13.54
C LYS A 414 3.17 12.39 14.74
N LYS A 415 3.74 11.19 14.69
CA LYS A 415 4.63 10.62 15.71
C LYS A 415 5.58 9.59 15.10
N PRO A 416 6.79 9.45 15.63
CA PRO A 416 7.69 8.38 15.20
C PRO A 416 7.17 7.01 15.66
N VAL A 417 7.46 5.98 14.85
CA VAL A 417 7.06 4.58 15.10
C VAL A 417 8.29 3.71 15.26
N SER A 418 8.27 2.84 16.25
CA SER A 418 9.25 1.75 16.41
C SER A 418 8.58 0.39 16.29
N GLY A 419 9.37 -0.66 16.09
CA GLY A 419 8.89 -2.03 16.02
C GLY A 419 9.86 -3.01 16.66
N ILE A 420 9.31 -4.08 17.26
CA ILE A 420 10.08 -5.16 17.89
C ILE A 420 9.45 -6.51 17.54
N ALA A 421 10.28 -7.56 17.48
CA ALA A 421 9.84 -8.95 17.41
C ALA A 421 10.12 -9.65 18.74
N MET A 422 9.10 -10.29 19.25
CA MET A 422 9.11 -11.07 20.48
C MET A 422 9.08 -12.56 20.13
N GLY A 423 9.69 -13.38 20.96
CA GLY A 423 9.63 -14.84 20.89
C GLY A 423 9.10 -15.44 22.17
N LEU A 424 8.83 -16.72 22.09
CA LEU A 424 8.43 -17.53 23.23
C LEU A 424 9.17 -18.86 23.19
N ILE A 425 9.64 -19.29 24.33
CA ILE A 425 10.11 -20.67 24.56
C ILE A 425 9.27 -21.27 25.68
N LYS A 426 8.58 -22.39 25.39
CA LYS A 426 7.76 -23.15 26.35
C LYS A 426 7.96 -24.65 26.08
N ASN A 427 8.30 -25.43 27.07
CA ASN A 427 8.37 -26.87 26.91
C ASN A 427 6.97 -27.50 27.08
N PRO A 428 6.61 -28.45 26.20
CA PRO A 428 5.37 -29.21 26.37
C PRO A 428 5.29 -29.88 27.75
N GLY A 429 4.13 -29.70 28.41
CA GLY A 429 3.91 -30.30 29.74
C GLY A 429 4.55 -29.59 30.93
N GLU A 430 5.25 -28.47 30.71
CA GLU A 430 5.83 -27.65 31.75
C GLU A 430 5.14 -26.29 31.84
N ASP A 431 4.97 -25.77 33.08
CA ASP A 431 4.45 -24.40 33.30
C ASP A 431 5.53 -23.32 33.06
N LYS A 432 6.80 -23.74 32.89
CA LYS A 432 7.94 -22.84 32.69
C LYS A 432 7.97 -22.33 31.27
N TYR A 433 8.04 -21.03 31.10
CA TYR A 433 8.18 -20.36 29.80
C TYR A 433 9.06 -19.13 29.91
N ALA A 434 9.62 -18.69 28.77
CA ALA A 434 10.40 -17.46 28.64
C ALA A 434 9.92 -16.66 27.45
N VAL A 435 9.59 -15.38 27.67
CA VAL A 435 9.32 -14.41 26.63
C VAL A 435 10.62 -13.69 26.26
N LEU A 436 10.95 -13.66 24.97
CA LEU A 436 12.21 -13.11 24.45
C LEU A 436 11.94 -11.80 23.70
N SER A 437 12.67 -10.74 24.05
CA SER A 437 12.68 -9.48 23.29
C SER A 437 13.71 -9.51 22.17
N ASP A 438 13.40 -8.98 21.01
CA ASP A 438 14.32 -8.88 19.87
C ASP A 438 14.98 -10.20 19.51
N ILE A 439 14.19 -11.14 18.98
CA ILE A 439 14.62 -12.49 18.66
C ILE A 439 15.61 -12.54 17.49
N LEU A 440 16.55 -13.49 17.60
CA LEU A 440 17.43 -13.90 16.51
C LEU A 440 16.69 -14.79 15.51
N GLY A 441 17.27 -14.99 14.33
CA GLY A 441 16.72 -15.91 13.33
C GLY A 441 16.62 -17.35 13.85
N ASP A 442 17.61 -17.82 14.57
CA ASP A 442 17.61 -19.15 15.19
C ASP A 442 16.53 -19.26 16.28
N GLU A 443 16.33 -18.21 17.08
CA GLU A 443 15.28 -18.18 18.11
C GLU A 443 13.88 -18.09 17.51
N ASP A 444 13.69 -17.45 16.34
CA ASP A 444 12.45 -17.52 15.57
C ASP A 444 12.21 -18.95 15.05
N HIS A 445 13.23 -19.57 14.47
CA HIS A 445 13.11 -20.90 13.86
C HIS A 445 12.83 -22.00 14.90
N LEU A 446 13.55 -21.98 16.02
CA LEU A 446 13.47 -22.99 17.07
C LEU A 446 12.46 -22.67 18.19
N GLY A 447 11.85 -21.50 18.17
CA GLY A 447 10.89 -21.02 19.18
C GLY A 447 9.45 -21.37 18.85
N ASP A 448 8.55 -21.04 19.79
CA ASP A 448 7.13 -21.36 19.74
C ASP A 448 6.24 -20.19 19.28
N MET A 449 6.80 -18.98 19.16
CA MET A 449 6.06 -17.77 18.74
C MET A 449 7.01 -16.78 18.05
N ASP A 450 6.54 -16.16 16.97
CA ASP A 450 7.07 -14.93 16.38
C ASP A 450 5.98 -13.85 16.49
N PHE A 451 6.18 -12.88 17.39
CA PHE A 451 5.20 -11.84 17.67
C PHE A 451 5.79 -10.46 17.44
N LYS A 452 5.38 -9.83 16.36
CA LYS A 452 5.83 -8.50 15.96
C LYS A 452 4.80 -7.44 16.35
N THR A 453 5.25 -6.41 17.04
CA THR A 453 4.43 -5.25 17.39
C THR A 453 5.12 -3.97 16.98
N THR A 454 4.34 -3.04 16.44
CA THR A 454 4.78 -1.68 16.12
C THR A 454 3.93 -0.67 16.83
N GLY A 455 4.46 0.51 17.09
CA GLY A 455 3.69 1.56 17.74
C GLY A 455 4.48 2.85 17.93
N THR A 456 3.72 3.88 18.28
CA THR A 456 4.21 5.15 18.79
C THR A 456 4.38 5.06 20.32
N LYS A 457 4.71 6.16 20.95
CA LYS A 457 4.70 6.25 22.42
C LYS A 457 3.31 6.10 23.04
N ASP A 458 2.25 6.33 22.26
CA ASP A 458 0.87 6.41 22.75
C ASP A 458 0.06 5.13 22.52
N GLY A 459 0.49 4.24 21.60
CA GLY A 459 -0.18 2.99 21.35
C GLY A 459 0.33 2.22 20.13
N LEU A 460 -0.32 1.10 19.86
CA LEU A 460 -0.02 0.17 18.78
C LEU A 460 -0.46 0.72 17.42
N THR A 461 0.34 0.46 16.37
CA THR A 461 0.01 0.82 14.99
C THR A 461 -0.17 -0.38 14.06
N ALA A 462 0.58 -1.46 14.28
CA ALA A 462 0.37 -2.73 13.59
C ALA A 462 0.90 -3.91 14.44
N THR A 463 0.38 -5.10 14.13
CA THR A 463 0.81 -6.34 14.76
C THR A 463 0.79 -7.49 13.78
N GLN A 464 1.68 -8.46 14.01
CA GLN A 464 1.69 -9.75 13.33
C GLN A 464 2.17 -10.82 14.32
N MET A 465 1.41 -11.89 14.47
CA MET A 465 1.76 -12.99 15.37
C MET A 465 1.58 -14.33 14.65
N ASP A 466 2.60 -15.15 14.77
CA ASP A 466 2.63 -16.55 14.33
C ASP A 466 2.91 -17.44 15.55
N ILE A 467 2.04 -18.40 15.81
CA ILE A 467 2.18 -19.36 16.89
C ILE A 467 2.54 -20.70 16.27
N LYS A 468 3.55 -21.38 16.84
CA LYS A 468 4.13 -22.63 16.35
C LYS A 468 3.95 -23.79 17.34
N CYS A 469 3.11 -23.59 18.36
CA CYS A 469 2.76 -24.58 19.38
C CYS A 469 1.22 -24.68 19.48
N ASP A 470 0.72 -25.61 20.32
CA ASP A 470 -0.71 -25.89 20.50
C ASP A 470 -1.52 -24.73 21.10
N GLY A 471 -0.98 -23.52 21.10
CA GLY A 471 -1.59 -22.29 21.53
C GLY A 471 -1.02 -21.68 22.79
N LEU A 472 -1.44 -20.46 23.06
CA LEU A 472 -0.95 -19.62 24.17
C LEU A 472 -2.09 -19.15 25.05
N SER A 473 -1.85 -19.14 26.37
CA SER A 473 -2.77 -18.50 27.29
C SER A 473 -2.74 -16.96 27.13
N PHE A 474 -3.88 -16.31 27.43
CA PHE A 474 -3.97 -14.85 27.42
C PHE A 474 -2.99 -14.18 28.40
N GLU A 475 -2.61 -14.85 29.49
CA GLU A 475 -1.60 -14.37 30.44
C GLU A 475 -0.22 -14.25 29.79
N ILE A 476 0.18 -15.26 29.00
CA ILE A 476 1.44 -15.24 28.26
C ILE A 476 1.42 -14.13 27.20
N LEU A 477 0.31 -13.98 26.48
CA LEU A 477 0.13 -12.93 25.49
C LEU A 477 0.20 -11.54 26.12
N GLU A 478 -0.45 -11.32 27.25
CA GLU A 478 -0.38 -10.05 27.97
C GLU A 478 1.05 -9.72 28.40
N LYS A 479 1.77 -10.70 28.97
CA LYS A 479 3.17 -10.53 29.34
C LYS A 479 4.05 -10.20 28.14
N ALA A 480 3.85 -10.90 27.00
CA ALA A 480 4.60 -10.64 25.77
C ALA A 480 4.32 -9.22 25.25
N LEU A 481 3.06 -8.76 25.26
CA LEU A 481 2.69 -7.42 24.87
C LEU A 481 3.30 -6.33 25.76
N MET A 482 3.28 -6.53 27.06
CA MET A 482 3.87 -5.54 28.01
C MET A 482 5.39 -5.47 27.85
N GLN A 483 6.06 -6.61 27.72
CA GLN A 483 7.50 -6.65 27.46
C GLN A 483 7.85 -6.06 26.07
N ALA A 484 7.01 -6.27 25.04
CA ALA A 484 7.15 -5.65 23.74
C ALA A 484 7.01 -4.12 23.80
N LYS A 485 6.11 -3.60 24.65
CA LYS A 485 5.96 -2.16 24.88
C LYS A 485 7.24 -1.53 25.41
N GLU A 486 7.84 -2.12 26.46
CA GLU A 486 9.12 -1.65 27.00
C GLU A 486 10.22 -1.66 25.93
N GLY A 487 10.27 -2.73 25.12
CA GLY A 487 11.23 -2.85 24.03
C GLY A 487 11.02 -1.80 22.94
N ARG A 488 9.76 -1.52 22.54
CA ARG A 488 9.43 -0.48 21.55
C ARG A 488 9.79 0.91 22.06
N GLU A 489 9.54 1.20 23.33
CA GLU A 489 9.90 2.49 23.96
C GLU A 489 11.42 2.68 23.97
N TYR A 490 12.20 1.65 24.29
CA TYR A 490 13.66 1.69 24.21
C TYR A 490 14.16 1.96 22.79
N ILE A 491 13.64 1.24 21.79
CA ILE A 491 14.01 1.42 20.38
C ILE A 491 13.62 2.83 19.91
N LEU A 492 12.42 3.29 20.26
CA LEU A 492 11.93 4.63 19.93
C LEU A 492 12.87 5.73 20.46
N GLY A 493 13.39 5.56 21.68
CA GLY A 493 14.41 6.43 22.23
C GLY A 493 15.66 6.52 21.35
N LYS A 494 16.14 5.40 20.81
CA LYS A 494 17.30 5.37 19.89
C LYS A 494 17.02 6.07 18.56
N LEU A 495 15.80 5.95 18.04
CA LEU A 495 15.39 6.66 16.82
C LEU A 495 15.36 8.18 17.05
N THR A 496 14.76 8.61 18.16
CA THR A 496 14.65 10.05 18.52
C THR A 496 15.99 10.68 18.93
N ASP A 497 16.93 9.90 19.48
CA ASP A 497 18.31 10.34 19.70
C ASP A 497 19.03 10.64 18.36
N THR A 498 18.68 9.94 17.29
CA THR A 498 19.28 10.14 15.94
C THR A 498 18.64 11.31 15.21
N ILE A 499 17.32 11.41 15.23
CA ILE A 499 16.54 12.52 14.68
C ILE A 499 15.29 12.72 15.56
N ALA A 500 15.23 13.85 16.26
CA ALA A 500 14.16 14.13 17.22
C ALA A 500 12.85 14.55 16.55
N GLU A 501 12.95 15.33 15.47
CA GLU A 501 11.81 15.86 14.71
C GLU A 501 12.06 15.75 13.20
N PRO A 502 11.01 15.65 12.38
CA PRO A 502 11.15 15.72 10.94
C PRO A 502 11.88 16.99 10.50
N ARG A 503 12.72 16.92 9.47
CA ARG A 503 13.41 18.09 8.94
C ARG A 503 12.40 19.17 8.53
N ALA A 504 12.65 20.40 8.95
CA ALA A 504 11.79 21.53 8.65
C ALA A 504 11.84 21.92 7.15
N GLU A 505 12.98 21.70 6.50
CA GLU A 505 13.19 22.02 5.09
C GLU A 505 13.41 20.77 4.26
N LEU A 506 12.75 20.72 3.11
CA LEU A 506 12.96 19.68 2.10
C LEU A 506 14.32 19.88 1.42
N LYS A 507 14.99 18.78 1.08
CA LYS A 507 16.25 18.82 0.32
C LYS A 507 16.05 19.52 -1.04
N PRO A 508 17.11 20.13 -1.61
CA PRO A 508 16.98 20.89 -2.87
C PRO A 508 16.43 20.13 -4.07
N GLN A 509 16.69 18.83 -4.13
CA GLN A 509 16.22 17.93 -5.20
C GLN A 509 14.77 17.51 -5.08
N VAL A 510 14.10 17.78 -3.97
CA VAL A 510 12.67 17.46 -3.80
C VAL A 510 11.84 18.41 -4.65
N PRO A 511 10.92 17.92 -5.50
CA PRO A 511 10.03 18.79 -6.26
C PRO A 511 9.17 19.61 -5.29
N ARG A 512 9.13 20.93 -5.51
CA ARG A 512 8.26 21.83 -4.72
C ARG A 512 6.82 21.70 -5.21
N ILE A 513 5.87 21.70 -4.29
CA ILE A 513 4.43 21.68 -4.60
C ILE A 513 3.78 22.88 -3.92
N GLU A 514 3.06 23.68 -4.72
CA GLU A 514 2.15 24.70 -4.20
C GLU A 514 0.71 24.35 -4.60
N ALA A 515 -0.20 24.45 -3.64
CA ALA A 515 -1.62 24.18 -3.87
C ALA A 515 -2.45 25.42 -3.54
N PHE A 516 -3.47 25.69 -4.36
CA PHE A 516 -4.45 26.76 -4.12
C PHE A 516 -5.79 26.41 -4.76
N ASP A 517 -6.85 27.01 -4.24
CA ASP A 517 -8.20 26.81 -4.74
C ASP A 517 -8.57 27.82 -5.83
N ILE A 518 -9.30 27.35 -6.83
CA ILE A 518 -9.96 28.17 -7.84
C ILE A 518 -11.47 27.90 -7.82
N PRO A 519 -12.33 28.87 -8.22
CA PRO A 519 -13.76 28.60 -8.38
C PRO A 519 -14.01 27.51 -9.43
N LYS A 520 -14.97 26.61 -9.17
CA LYS A 520 -15.31 25.47 -10.04
C LYS A 520 -15.54 25.88 -11.51
N GLU A 521 -16.16 27.02 -11.74
CA GLU A 521 -16.47 27.57 -13.07
C GLU A 521 -15.22 27.81 -13.95
N PHE A 522 -14.04 28.01 -13.33
CA PHE A 522 -12.76 28.23 -14.06
C PHE A 522 -11.98 26.95 -14.35
N ILE A 523 -12.36 25.79 -13.79
CA ILE A 523 -11.67 24.53 -14.06
C ILE A 523 -11.58 24.27 -15.57
N GLY A 524 -12.71 24.37 -16.27
CA GLY A 524 -12.75 24.19 -17.72
C GLY A 524 -11.92 25.21 -18.50
N ALA A 525 -11.82 26.45 -18.02
CA ALA A 525 -11.02 27.51 -18.65
C ALA A 525 -9.51 27.27 -18.48
N VAL A 526 -9.07 26.76 -17.32
CA VAL A 526 -7.66 26.44 -17.07
C VAL A 526 -7.24 25.19 -17.82
N ILE A 527 -8.08 24.17 -17.90
CA ILE A 527 -7.83 22.94 -18.67
C ILE A 527 -7.81 23.26 -20.19
N GLY A 528 -8.79 24.03 -20.65
CA GLY A 528 -8.99 24.36 -22.05
C GLY A 528 -9.51 23.20 -22.90
N PRO A 529 -9.91 23.45 -24.17
CA PRO A 529 -10.41 22.42 -25.09
C PRO A 529 -9.38 21.32 -25.33
N GLY A 530 -9.72 20.07 -24.92
CA GLY A 530 -8.82 18.92 -25.06
C GLY A 530 -7.53 19.04 -24.26
N GLY A 531 -7.51 19.84 -23.17
CA GLY A 531 -6.33 20.00 -22.31
C GLY A 531 -5.25 20.94 -22.86
N LYS A 532 -5.49 21.67 -23.96
CA LYS A 532 -4.48 22.49 -24.64
C LYS A 532 -3.92 23.62 -23.77
N ILE A 533 -4.75 24.28 -22.97
CA ILE A 533 -4.30 25.43 -22.15
C ILE A 533 -3.41 24.94 -21.01
N ILE A 534 -3.82 23.90 -20.31
CA ILE A 534 -3.01 23.34 -19.21
C ILE A 534 -1.66 22.78 -19.75
N GLN A 535 -1.67 22.13 -20.91
CA GLN A 535 -0.44 21.66 -21.56
C GLN A 535 0.49 22.83 -21.92
N GLN A 536 -0.05 23.91 -22.50
CA GLN A 536 0.72 25.11 -22.79
C GLN A 536 1.31 25.76 -21.52
N ILE A 537 0.52 25.82 -20.43
CA ILE A 537 1.03 26.35 -19.15
C ILE A 537 2.19 25.48 -18.67
N GLN A 538 2.10 24.16 -18.76
CA GLN A 538 3.14 23.23 -18.33
C GLN A 538 4.41 23.36 -19.21
N GLU A 539 4.26 23.40 -20.53
CA GLU A 539 5.39 23.55 -21.47
C GLU A 539 6.14 24.87 -21.26
N GLU A 540 5.43 25.98 -21.10
CA GLU A 540 6.03 27.31 -20.97
C GLU A 540 6.61 27.59 -19.57
N SER A 541 6.12 26.94 -18.54
CA SER A 541 6.62 27.10 -17.15
C SER A 541 7.66 26.04 -16.76
N GLY A 542 7.62 24.86 -17.38
CA GLY A 542 8.37 23.69 -16.94
C GLY A 542 7.82 23.08 -15.65
N ALA A 543 6.58 23.44 -15.27
CA ALA A 543 5.90 22.90 -14.10
C ALA A 543 4.83 21.89 -14.50
N THR A 544 4.54 20.94 -13.63
CA THR A 544 3.39 20.03 -13.76
C THR A 544 2.20 20.63 -13.01
N VAL A 545 1.03 20.64 -13.62
CA VAL A 545 -0.21 21.20 -13.06
C VAL A 545 -1.28 20.12 -13.03
N THR A 546 -1.86 19.88 -11.86
CA THR A 546 -3.03 19.00 -11.69
C THR A 546 -4.19 19.78 -11.08
N ILE A 547 -5.43 19.45 -11.48
CA ILE A 547 -6.63 20.12 -11.00
C ILE A 547 -7.65 19.04 -10.63
N ASP A 548 -8.11 19.09 -9.37
CA ASP A 548 -9.18 18.24 -8.86
C ASP A 548 -10.39 19.05 -8.46
N GLU A 549 -11.58 18.51 -8.71
CA GLU A 549 -12.80 19.07 -8.17
C GLU A 549 -13.08 18.46 -6.80
N THR A 550 -13.03 19.29 -5.75
CA THR A 550 -13.32 18.88 -4.37
C THR A 550 -14.14 19.98 -3.71
N ASP A 551 -15.22 19.62 -3.01
CA ASP A 551 -16.09 20.53 -2.25
C ASP A 551 -16.62 21.74 -3.07
N GLY A 552 -16.90 21.53 -4.37
CA GLY A 552 -17.42 22.58 -5.24
C GLY A 552 -16.36 23.62 -5.66
N LYS A 553 -15.08 23.34 -5.46
CA LYS A 553 -13.94 24.15 -5.88
C LYS A 553 -12.99 23.32 -6.76
N GLY A 554 -12.16 23.99 -7.54
CA GLY A 554 -11.03 23.37 -8.22
C GLY A 554 -9.77 23.50 -7.37
N LYS A 555 -9.26 22.40 -6.81
CA LYS A 555 -7.98 22.37 -6.12
C LYS A 555 -6.86 22.22 -7.14
N VAL A 556 -6.09 23.27 -7.33
CA VAL A 556 -4.94 23.29 -8.24
C VAL A 556 -3.68 22.95 -7.47
N GLN A 557 -2.90 22.00 -7.97
CA GLN A 557 -1.55 21.72 -7.47
C GLN A 557 -0.54 21.96 -8.59
N VAL A 558 0.48 22.76 -8.30
CA VAL A 558 1.57 23.09 -9.20
C VAL A 558 2.87 22.54 -8.60
N SER A 559 3.55 21.69 -9.33
CA SER A 559 4.83 21.09 -8.91
C SER A 559 5.95 21.36 -9.89
N ALA A 560 7.14 21.72 -9.39
CA ALA A 560 8.33 21.92 -10.21
C ALA A 560 9.61 21.76 -9.37
N PRO A 561 10.77 21.51 -10.02
CA PRO A 561 12.07 21.44 -9.34
C PRO A 561 12.50 22.76 -8.71
N ASN A 562 12.00 23.90 -9.19
CA ASN A 562 12.39 25.23 -8.73
C ASN A 562 11.19 26.16 -8.57
N LYS A 563 11.36 27.17 -7.73
CA LYS A 563 10.31 28.16 -7.42
C LYS A 563 9.93 29.02 -8.62
N GLU A 564 10.87 29.35 -9.49
CA GLU A 564 10.61 30.19 -10.65
C GLU A 564 9.57 29.57 -11.61
N SER A 565 9.68 28.26 -11.86
CA SER A 565 8.71 27.51 -12.66
C SER A 565 7.33 27.49 -12.02
N ILE A 566 7.25 27.33 -10.71
CA ILE A 566 6.00 27.38 -9.96
C ILE A 566 5.36 28.76 -10.08
N ASP A 567 6.11 29.81 -9.80
CA ASP A 567 5.60 31.19 -9.84
C ASP A 567 5.09 31.55 -11.24
N LYS A 568 5.78 31.10 -12.30
CA LYS A 568 5.33 31.27 -13.69
C LYS A 568 4.00 30.56 -13.97
N ALA A 569 3.87 29.30 -13.56
CA ALA A 569 2.63 28.55 -13.74
C ALA A 569 1.46 29.17 -12.95
N ILE A 570 1.69 29.48 -11.68
CA ILE A 570 0.67 30.12 -10.82
C ILE A 570 0.24 31.46 -11.39
N SER A 571 1.17 32.28 -11.84
CA SER A 571 0.86 33.58 -12.47
C SER A 571 -0.07 33.42 -13.67
N LYS A 572 0.20 32.45 -14.56
CA LYS A 572 -0.64 32.15 -15.72
C LYS A 572 -2.03 31.67 -15.33
N ILE A 573 -2.11 30.74 -14.36
CA ILE A 573 -3.39 30.23 -13.88
C ILE A 573 -4.20 31.37 -13.23
N ARG A 574 -3.58 32.18 -12.38
CA ARG A 574 -4.23 33.33 -11.75
C ARG A 574 -4.74 34.35 -12.78
N ALA A 575 -4.00 34.59 -13.87
CA ALA A 575 -4.44 35.47 -14.94
C ALA A 575 -5.72 34.96 -15.63
N ILE A 576 -5.88 33.64 -15.77
CA ILE A 576 -7.10 33.03 -16.35
C ILE A 576 -8.28 33.13 -15.37
N VAL A 577 -8.03 32.94 -14.09
CA VAL A 577 -9.06 32.91 -13.04
C VAL A 577 -9.44 34.31 -12.54
N ALA A 578 -8.57 35.32 -12.79
CA ALA A 578 -8.79 36.69 -12.33
C ALA A 578 -10.14 37.22 -12.84
N ILE A 579 -10.97 37.73 -11.94
CA ILE A 579 -12.27 38.37 -12.26
C ILE A 579 -12.04 39.87 -12.36
N PRO A 580 -12.42 40.52 -13.49
CA PRO A 580 -12.27 41.96 -13.61
C PRO A 580 -13.14 42.71 -12.59
N GLU A 581 -12.57 43.68 -11.91
CA GLU A 581 -13.29 44.49 -10.91
C GLU A 581 -13.85 45.79 -11.51
N VAL A 582 -15.11 46.07 -11.16
CA VAL A 582 -15.77 47.29 -11.60
C VAL A 582 -15.10 48.51 -10.97
N GLY A 583 -14.68 49.45 -11.81
CA GLY A 583 -13.99 50.68 -11.39
C GLY A 583 -12.47 50.64 -11.60
N GLU A 584 -11.89 49.51 -11.90
CA GLU A 584 -10.45 49.40 -12.23
C GLU A 584 -10.13 49.78 -13.69
N VAL A 585 -8.87 50.17 -13.92
CA VAL A 585 -8.35 50.55 -15.23
C VAL A 585 -7.48 49.43 -15.76
N TYR A 586 -7.79 48.98 -16.97
CA TYR A 586 -7.06 47.88 -17.66
C TYR A 586 -6.41 48.41 -18.93
N GLU A 587 -5.20 47.95 -19.23
CA GLU A 587 -4.60 48.06 -20.54
C GLU A 587 -5.07 46.91 -21.41
N GLY A 588 -6.06 47.10 -22.24
CA GLY A 588 -6.61 46.10 -23.11
C GLY A 588 -6.17 46.18 -24.56
N THR A 589 -6.29 45.07 -25.31
CA THR A 589 -5.99 45.00 -26.73
C THR A 589 -7.29 44.96 -27.55
N ILE A 590 -7.41 45.79 -28.58
CA ILE A 590 -8.57 45.81 -29.49
C ILE A 590 -8.57 44.53 -30.33
N ARG A 591 -9.58 43.67 -30.14
CA ARG A 591 -9.75 42.38 -30.84
C ARG A 591 -10.58 42.52 -32.12
N SER A 592 -11.61 43.34 -32.11
CA SER A 592 -12.46 43.59 -33.28
C SER A 592 -13.11 44.95 -33.22
N ILE A 593 -13.30 45.58 -34.38
CA ILE A 593 -13.97 46.85 -34.52
C ILE A 593 -15.33 46.67 -35.21
N MET A 594 -16.36 47.24 -34.61
CA MET A 594 -17.74 47.21 -35.08
C MET A 594 -18.28 48.62 -35.25
N PRO A 595 -19.33 48.89 -36.09
CA PRO A 595 -19.88 50.19 -36.28
C PRO A 595 -20.35 50.94 -35.03
N TYR A 596 -20.60 50.24 -33.93
CA TYR A 596 -21.08 50.77 -32.65
C TYR A 596 -20.03 50.83 -31.56
N GLY A 597 -18.78 50.38 -31.82
CA GLY A 597 -17.70 50.37 -30.84
C GLY A 597 -16.70 49.28 -31.14
N CYS A 598 -15.76 49.05 -30.24
CA CYS A 598 -14.78 47.96 -30.36
C CYS A 598 -14.85 46.99 -29.17
N PHE A 599 -14.50 45.76 -29.43
CA PHE A 599 -14.26 44.76 -28.37
C PHE A 599 -12.80 44.82 -27.96
N VAL A 600 -12.58 45.05 -26.67
CA VAL A 600 -11.27 45.20 -26.09
C VAL A 600 -11.07 44.03 -25.10
N GLU A 601 -10.06 43.22 -25.33
CA GLU A 601 -9.63 42.18 -24.41
C GLU A 601 -8.88 42.83 -23.23
N ILE A 602 -9.54 42.88 -22.07
CA ILE A 602 -8.99 43.47 -20.83
C ILE A 602 -8.18 42.49 -20.00
N MET A 603 -8.45 41.20 -20.17
CA MET A 603 -7.71 40.07 -19.57
C MET A 603 -7.80 38.88 -20.53
N PRO A 604 -6.88 37.91 -20.44
CA PRO A 604 -6.89 36.73 -21.33
C PRO A 604 -8.27 36.06 -21.41
N GLY A 605 -8.86 36.05 -22.61
CA GLY A 605 -10.18 35.48 -22.89
C GLY A 605 -11.36 36.28 -22.36
N LYS A 606 -11.19 37.55 -21.92
CA LYS A 606 -12.24 38.40 -21.40
C LYS A 606 -12.37 39.71 -22.20
N ASP A 607 -13.32 39.72 -23.10
CA ASP A 607 -13.58 40.85 -23.97
C ASP A 607 -14.68 41.76 -23.42
N GLY A 608 -14.42 43.04 -23.36
CA GLY A 608 -15.41 44.06 -23.00
C GLY A 608 -15.79 44.95 -24.19
N LEU A 609 -17.03 45.43 -24.20
CA LEU A 609 -17.48 46.38 -25.20
C LEU A 609 -17.11 47.81 -24.81
N LEU A 610 -16.23 48.42 -25.57
CA LEU A 610 -15.98 49.87 -25.57
C LEU A 610 -16.86 50.50 -26.64
N HIS A 611 -18.06 51.00 -26.18
CA HIS A 611 -19.03 51.63 -27.07
C HIS A 611 -18.41 52.92 -27.65
N ILE A 612 -18.74 53.31 -28.92
CA ILE A 612 -18.22 54.46 -29.60
C ILE A 612 -18.35 55.78 -28.81
N SER A 613 -19.43 55.92 -28.02
CA SER A 613 -19.63 57.08 -27.14
C SER A 613 -18.77 57.11 -25.89
N GLU A 614 -18.09 56.04 -25.61
CA GLU A 614 -17.23 55.85 -24.42
C GLU A 614 -15.72 55.86 -24.79
N ILE A 615 -15.38 56.13 -26.08
CA ILE A 615 -14.01 56.23 -26.56
C ILE A 615 -13.43 57.62 -26.24
N ASP A 616 -14.12 58.70 -26.63
CA ASP A 616 -13.70 60.08 -26.44
C ASP A 616 -14.87 60.99 -26.06
N TRP A 617 -14.54 62.21 -25.56
CA TRP A 617 -15.48 63.29 -25.32
C TRP A 617 -16.01 63.92 -26.62
N LYS A 618 -15.25 63.81 -27.74
CA LYS A 618 -15.65 64.22 -29.09
C LYS A 618 -16.62 63.21 -29.68
N ARG A 619 -17.69 63.62 -30.34
CA ARG A 619 -18.61 62.73 -31.04
C ARG A 619 -17.87 62.15 -32.27
N LEU A 620 -17.74 60.84 -32.27
CA LEU A 620 -17.18 60.07 -33.36
C LEU A 620 -18.32 59.47 -34.18
N GLU A 621 -18.17 59.40 -35.50
CA GLU A 621 -19.08 58.69 -36.43
C GLU A 621 -18.60 57.26 -36.68
N THR A 622 -17.31 57.05 -36.69
CA THR A 622 -16.66 55.72 -36.79
C THR A 622 -15.55 55.57 -35.75
N VAL A 623 -15.22 54.32 -35.40
CA VAL A 623 -14.16 54.00 -34.42
C VAL A 623 -12.77 54.38 -34.99
N GLU A 624 -12.61 54.29 -36.31
CA GLU A 624 -11.38 54.65 -37.02
C GLU A 624 -11.03 56.14 -36.92
N GLU A 625 -12.04 57.04 -36.73
CA GLU A 625 -11.81 58.49 -36.49
C GLU A 625 -11.06 58.77 -35.19
N ALA A 626 -11.08 57.82 -34.24
CA ALA A 626 -10.28 57.87 -33.02
C ALA A 626 -8.82 57.39 -33.25
N GLY A 627 -8.46 56.97 -34.47
CA GLY A 627 -7.15 56.41 -34.81
C GLY A 627 -6.88 55.03 -34.31
N LEU A 628 -7.92 54.29 -33.83
CA LEU A 628 -7.82 52.95 -33.25
C LEU A 628 -7.90 51.87 -34.34
N LYS A 629 -7.02 50.88 -34.24
CA LYS A 629 -6.94 49.70 -35.13
C LYS A 629 -7.02 48.41 -34.33
N GLU A 630 -7.39 47.32 -35.00
CA GLU A 630 -7.29 45.99 -34.41
C GLU A 630 -5.84 45.68 -34.07
N GLY A 631 -5.62 45.21 -32.84
CA GLY A 631 -4.30 44.91 -32.27
C GLY A 631 -3.70 46.10 -31.45
N ASP A 632 -4.31 47.29 -31.47
CA ASP A 632 -3.82 48.41 -30.66
C ASP A 632 -4.12 48.20 -29.18
N LYS A 633 -3.23 48.72 -28.33
CA LYS A 633 -3.41 48.74 -26.87
C LYS A 633 -4.12 50.05 -26.47
N ILE A 634 -5.13 49.95 -25.64
CA ILE A 634 -5.90 51.06 -25.12
C ILE A 634 -6.17 50.90 -23.62
N GLN A 635 -6.01 52.01 -22.88
CA GLN A 635 -6.41 52.00 -21.48
C GLN A 635 -7.96 52.21 -21.38
N VAL A 636 -8.62 51.29 -20.65
CA VAL A 636 -10.05 51.32 -20.46
C VAL A 636 -10.40 51.09 -19.02
N LYS A 637 -11.43 51.78 -18.53
CA LYS A 637 -11.98 51.54 -17.20
C LYS A 637 -13.21 50.66 -17.30
N LEU A 638 -13.29 49.62 -16.47
CA LEU A 638 -14.48 48.78 -16.37
C LEU A 638 -15.58 49.53 -15.59
N MET A 639 -16.65 49.89 -16.30
CA MET A 639 -17.75 50.69 -15.74
C MET A 639 -18.82 49.82 -15.09
N GLU A 640 -19.15 48.70 -15.70
CA GLU A 640 -20.25 47.84 -15.26
C GLU A 640 -20.10 46.45 -15.85
N ILE A 641 -20.52 45.43 -15.08
CA ILE A 641 -20.74 44.07 -15.57
C ILE A 641 -22.25 43.86 -15.68
N ASP A 642 -22.76 43.62 -16.86
CA ASP A 642 -24.19 43.41 -17.08
C ASP A 642 -24.68 42.16 -16.35
N PRO A 643 -25.53 42.25 -15.33
CA PRO A 643 -25.92 41.11 -14.49
C PRO A 643 -26.73 40.03 -15.22
N LYS A 644 -27.25 40.32 -16.42
CA LYS A 644 -28.03 39.36 -17.22
C LYS A 644 -27.21 38.64 -18.29
N THR A 645 -26.21 39.33 -18.83
CA THR A 645 -25.43 38.82 -19.98
C THR A 645 -23.96 38.57 -19.64
N GLY A 646 -23.49 38.96 -18.43
CA GLY A 646 -22.10 38.86 -18.01
C GLY A 646 -21.12 39.72 -18.82
N LYS A 647 -21.63 40.64 -19.68
CA LYS A 647 -20.78 41.44 -20.57
C LYS A 647 -20.18 42.64 -19.86
N TYR A 648 -18.88 42.87 -20.13
CA TYR A 648 -18.12 43.97 -19.56
C TYR A 648 -18.36 45.23 -20.39
N LYS A 649 -18.76 46.36 -19.73
CA LYS A 649 -18.88 47.67 -20.33
C LYS A 649 -17.67 48.49 -19.96
N LEU A 650 -16.98 48.95 -20.99
CA LEU A 650 -15.70 49.68 -20.86
C LEU A 650 -15.89 51.14 -21.23
N SER A 651 -15.07 52.03 -20.64
CA SER A 651 -14.96 53.45 -21.01
C SER A 651 -13.52 53.87 -21.00
N HIS A 652 -13.05 54.45 -22.13
CA HIS A 652 -11.78 55.14 -22.22
C HIS A 652 -11.99 56.64 -21.92
N ARG A 653 -13.12 57.17 -22.28
CA ARG A 653 -13.51 58.60 -22.10
C ARG A 653 -13.29 59.10 -20.68
N VAL A 654 -13.56 58.26 -19.66
CA VAL A 654 -13.44 58.60 -18.23
C VAL A 654 -11.98 58.85 -17.85
N LEU A 655 -10.99 58.32 -18.59
CA LEU A 655 -9.57 58.46 -18.38
C LEU A 655 -8.97 59.65 -19.09
N VAL A 656 -9.70 60.24 -20.09
CA VAL A 656 -9.27 61.42 -20.85
C VAL A 656 -9.76 62.68 -20.17
N PRO A 657 -8.92 63.75 -20.01
CA PRO A 657 -9.37 65.03 -19.42
C PRO A 657 -10.56 65.60 -20.15
N LYS A 658 -11.55 66.04 -19.38
CA LYS A 658 -12.76 66.65 -19.95
C LYS A 658 -12.40 68.01 -20.61
N PRO A 659 -12.74 68.23 -21.90
CA PRO A 659 -12.48 69.52 -22.56
C PRO A 659 -13.18 70.70 -21.86
N GLU A 660 -12.50 71.84 -21.76
CA GLU A 660 -13.09 73.05 -21.21
C GLU A 660 -14.29 73.53 -22.06
N GLY A 661 -15.47 73.67 -21.40
CA GLY A 661 -16.69 74.10 -22.06
C GLY A 661 -17.65 72.96 -22.47
N TYR A 662 -17.40 71.70 -22.17
CA TYR A 662 -18.29 70.59 -22.47
C TYR A 662 -19.55 70.63 -21.58
N VAL A 663 -20.73 70.88 -22.18
CA VAL A 663 -22.01 70.81 -21.51
C VAL A 663 -22.67 69.48 -21.75
N GLU A 664 -22.87 68.73 -20.66
CA GLU A 664 -23.51 67.46 -20.69
C GLU A 664 -25.00 67.62 -21.07
N ARG A 665 -25.44 67.13 -22.25
CA ARG A 665 -26.84 67.14 -22.64
C ARG A 665 -27.58 66.07 -21.82
N GLU A 666 -28.55 66.48 -21.01
CA GLU A 666 -29.51 65.60 -20.33
C GLU A 666 -30.11 64.60 -21.31
N ARG A 667 -29.94 63.33 -21.04
CA ARG A 667 -30.60 62.24 -21.76
C ARG A 667 -32.08 62.37 -21.56
N ARG A 668 -32.82 62.74 -22.62
CA ARG A 668 -34.32 62.68 -22.60
C ARG A 668 -34.73 61.25 -22.23
N PRO A 669 -35.64 61.10 -21.23
CA PRO A 669 -36.15 59.77 -20.87
C PRO A 669 -36.80 59.13 -22.09
N ARG A 670 -36.51 57.91 -22.36
CA ARG A 670 -37.11 57.07 -23.40
C ARG A 670 -38.64 56.98 -23.08
N PRO A 671 -39.57 57.26 -24.02
CA PRO A 671 -40.98 57.10 -23.75
C PRO A 671 -41.30 55.66 -23.44
N GLU A 672 -42.05 55.45 -22.35
CA GLU A 672 -42.55 54.14 -21.96
C GLU A 672 -43.34 53.53 -23.12
N ARG A 673 -42.99 52.36 -23.50
CA ARG A 673 -43.63 51.56 -24.54
C ARG A 673 -45.01 51.15 -23.99
N GLY A 674 -46.08 51.82 -24.42
CA GLY A 674 -47.43 51.56 -24.02
C GLY A 674 -47.81 50.11 -24.16
N GLU A 675 -48.63 49.67 -23.22
CA GLU A 675 -49.17 48.32 -23.09
C GLU A 675 -49.73 47.82 -24.43
N ARG A 676 -49.24 46.69 -24.87
CA ARG A 676 -49.82 45.95 -26.00
C ARG A 676 -51.17 45.34 -25.52
N ARG A 677 -52.27 45.73 -26.14
CA ARG A 677 -53.60 45.12 -26.01
C ARG A 677 -53.52 43.59 -26.22
N PRO A 678 -54.27 42.80 -25.44
CA PRO A 678 -54.29 41.35 -25.59
C PRO A 678 -54.88 40.93 -26.93
N ARG A 679 -54.26 39.97 -27.57
CA ARG A 679 -54.72 39.34 -28.80
C ARG A 679 -55.80 38.31 -28.43
N PRO A 680 -56.90 38.17 -29.20
CA PRO A 680 -58.02 37.29 -28.90
C PRO A 680 -57.57 35.79 -29.04
N GLU A 681 -58.10 35.00 -28.15
CA GLU A 681 -57.96 33.53 -28.09
C GLU A 681 -58.46 32.92 -29.41
N ARG A 682 -57.69 32.06 -29.97
CA ARG A 682 -58.03 31.21 -31.11
C ARG A 682 -58.14 29.78 -30.65
N GLY A 683 -59.31 29.25 -30.80
CA GLY A 683 -59.91 28.04 -30.34
C GLY A 683 -59.10 26.77 -30.53
N GLU A 684 -59.47 25.83 -29.71
CA GLU A 684 -59.10 24.43 -29.65
C GLU A 684 -59.05 23.76 -31.03
N ARG A 685 -57.96 23.07 -31.30
CA ARG A 685 -57.92 22.01 -32.33
C ARG A 685 -57.61 20.67 -31.69
N ARG A 686 -58.55 19.76 -31.93
CA ARG A 686 -58.61 18.35 -31.57
C ARG A 686 -57.38 17.57 -32.04
N PRO A 687 -57.06 16.45 -31.37
CA PRO A 687 -55.94 15.58 -31.74
C PRO A 687 -56.26 14.75 -32.98
N ARG A 688 -55.29 14.61 -33.86
CA ARG A 688 -55.35 13.68 -35.02
C ARG A 688 -54.38 12.54 -34.76
N GLY A 689 -54.96 11.37 -34.99
CA GLY A 689 -54.49 10.06 -34.71
C GLY A 689 -53.24 9.59 -35.48
N ASP A 690 -52.76 8.51 -34.96
CA ASP A 690 -51.69 7.63 -35.46
C ASP A 690 -51.77 7.34 -36.98
N ARG A 691 -50.65 7.47 -37.62
CA ARG A 691 -50.33 6.68 -38.81
C ARG A 691 -48.93 6.18 -38.76
N PHE A 692 -48.83 4.88 -38.59
CA PHE A 692 -47.64 4.05 -38.92
C PHE A 692 -47.18 4.36 -40.34
N ASN A 693 -45.87 4.55 -40.48
CA ASN A 693 -45.25 4.35 -41.79
C ASN A 693 -43.91 3.65 -41.64
N ASN A 694 -43.85 2.44 -42.14
CA ASN A 694 -42.68 1.63 -42.36
C ASN A 694 -41.74 2.34 -43.35
N GLY A 695 -40.48 2.49 -42.98
CA GLY A 695 -39.45 2.93 -43.91
C GLY A 695 -38.11 2.25 -43.55
N GLU A 696 -37.69 1.41 -44.47
CA GLU A 696 -36.44 0.61 -44.44
C GLU A 696 -35.19 1.44 -44.24
N PRO A 697 -34.14 0.89 -43.64
CA PRO A 697 -32.87 1.59 -43.44
C PRO A 697 -32.07 1.63 -44.74
N ARG A 698 -31.72 2.83 -45.17
CA ARG A 698 -30.75 3.05 -46.26
C ARG A 698 -29.35 2.61 -45.86
N ARG A 699 -28.81 1.65 -46.61
CA ARG A 699 -27.38 1.29 -46.64
C ARG A 699 -26.56 2.50 -47.09
N PHE A 700 -25.58 2.90 -46.24
CA PHE A 700 -24.48 3.74 -46.71
C PHE A 700 -23.37 2.84 -47.21
N GLU A 701 -23.05 2.95 -48.48
CA GLU A 701 -21.87 2.34 -49.12
C GLU A 701 -20.62 3.09 -48.65
N HIS A 702 -19.71 2.36 -48.00
CA HIS A 702 -18.35 2.81 -47.78
C HIS A 702 -17.53 2.62 -49.06
N LYS A 703 -17.04 3.73 -49.63
CA LYS A 703 -15.98 3.71 -50.62
C LYS A 703 -14.67 3.34 -49.93
N SER A 704 -14.07 2.27 -50.36
CA SER A 704 -12.73 1.80 -50.02
C SER A 704 -11.69 2.84 -50.48
N ASN A 705 -10.87 3.31 -49.51
CA ASN A 705 -9.56 3.91 -49.80
C ASN A 705 -8.49 2.84 -49.54
N GLU A 706 -7.60 2.72 -50.51
CA GLU A 706 -6.48 1.80 -50.56
C GLU A 706 -5.51 2.00 -49.38
N PRO A 707 -4.80 0.94 -48.92
CA PRO A 707 -3.86 1.02 -47.82
C PRO A 707 -2.52 1.62 -48.27
N ASN A 708 -2.02 2.59 -47.52
CA ASN A 708 -0.64 3.04 -47.60
C ASN A 708 0.28 1.98 -47.00
N ASP A 709 1.24 1.54 -47.81
CA ASP A 709 2.37 0.70 -47.43
C ASP A 709 3.23 1.40 -46.33
N PHE A 710 3.20 0.85 -45.13
CA PHE A 710 4.25 1.04 -44.14
C PHE A 710 5.05 -0.24 -44.03
N HIS A 711 6.26 -0.25 -44.58
CA HIS A 711 7.25 -1.31 -44.38
C HIS A 711 7.64 -1.37 -42.88
N ASP A 712 7.34 -2.51 -42.27
CA ASP A 712 7.86 -2.90 -40.94
C ASP A 712 9.14 -3.73 -41.15
N PRO A 713 10.32 -3.31 -40.63
CA PRO A 713 11.58 -4.02 -40.83
C PRO A 713 11.82 -5.25 -39.92
N MET A 714 10.80 -5.74 -39.19
CA MET A 714 10.99 -6.82 -38.20
C MET A 714 10.20 -8.10 -38.46
N ALA A 715 9.63 -8.31 -39.65
CA ALA A 715 8.89 -9.51 -40.01
C ALA A 715 9.71 -10.45 -40.90
N GLU A 716 10.85 -10.93 -40.43
CA GLU A 716 11.52 -12.14 -40.91
C GLU A 716 12.37 -12.77 -39.82
N ARG A 717 11.76 -13.55 -38.94
CA ARG A 717 12.42 -14.62 -38.18
C ARG A 717 11.42 -15.74 -38.00
N GLU A 718 11.65 -16.84 -38.75
CA GLU A 718 10.99 -18.11 -38.57
C GLU A 718 11.19 -18.65 -37.13
N PRO A 719 10.22 -19.35 -36.51
CA PRO A 719 10.38 -19.99 -35.22
C PRO A 719 11.34 -21.16 -35.35
N LYS A 720 12.49 -21.09 -34.68
CA LYS A 720 13.35 -22.27 -34.45
C LYS A 720 12.69 -23.14 -33.36
N ASP A 721 12.41 -24.37 -33.73
CA ASP A 721 12.05 -25.45 -32.84
C ASP A 721 13.03 -25.58 -31.67
N PHE A 722 12.50 -25.41 -30.48
CA PHE A 722 13.19 -25.69 -29.21
C PHE A 722 12.82 -27.12 -28.75
N ASN A 723 13.40 -28.09 -29.41
CA ASN A 723 13.43 -29.46 -28.93
C ASN A 723 14.71 -30.11 -29.47
N ASP A 724 15.83 -29.85 -28.75
CA ASP A 724 17.02 -30.72 -28.74
C ASP A 724 18.08 -30.02 -27.87
N SER A 725 18.16 -30.43 -26.62
CA SER A 725 19.38 -30.48 -25.79
C SER A 725 19.03 -30.66 -24.31
N LEU A 726 18.54 -31.85 -23.99
CA LEU A 726 18.64 -32.40 -22.63
C LEU A 726 19.30 -33.76 -22.79
N ASP A 727 20.58 -33.76 -23.11
CA ASP A 727 21.52 -34.84 -22.84
C ASP A 727 22.88 -34.20 -22.72
N HIS A 728 23.58 -34.56 -21.66
CA HIS A 728 24.93 -34.18 -21.22
C HIS A 728 25.00 -32.93 -20.30
N LEU A 729 24.87 -33.24 -19.01
CA LEU A 729 25.84 -32.78 -17.98
C LEU A 729 25.58 -33.58 -16.69
N ASP A 730 26.54 -34.44 -16.41
CA ASP A 730 26.75 -35.14 -15.13
C ASP A 730 26.86 -34.19 -13.94
#